data_e33c84b25585acb10935116d7948995e
#
_entry.id   e33c84b25585acb10935116d7948995e
#
_cell.length_a   1.000
_cell.length_b   1.000
_cell.length_c   1.000
_cell.angle_alpha   90.00
_cell.angle_beta   90.00
_cell.angle_gamma   90.00
#
_symmetry.space_group_name_H-M   'P 1'
#
loop_
_entity.id
_entity.type
_entity.pdbx_description
1 polymer ?
#
loop_
_entity_poly.entity_id
_entity_poly.type
_entity_poly.pdbx_seq_one_letter_code
_entity_poly.pdbx_strand_id
1 'polypeptide(L)'
;MSRRVVRTVCPRNCYCTCGMLATVEDGRLVKIEGDPENPATAGEVCVKGLSYVERVAHETRLTSPLRRNGKGQLEPVSWDDALDEIVAGLWSIRKESGPLAVLHYEGSGSHGALSGLSEAFWNPFGGVTRAHGDLCWPAGLEATRLTYGANRHNHPTLTRQSRFILLWGHNPAETNIHQWRQILEAQAEGATVAVLDPRCTDSTDAADIHLQPRPGTDGALALGMAQIIVTEGLHDGDFLRDHAEGVDAYLDRIGEFPPERTAEITGLEVGAIKDLALSYARRQPALLIAGFGLQRHSHAGQAMRAVALLPALTGNIGIPGGGWQYANLNSHCLGPPPALPASDGVQSRSFPTSRLGRSLQELSDPHLRAAWIEKANPVSQHPRTKEVIRGLAGLEMVVVVDQFLTDTTRLAHFVLPAKTLFEEEDLVNAYWHPYVQLRQKVLDPPKGVRTETEIWRELCVRCGYPTEAFDIDPTERLRAMLPEGHDDALEALRDRPLDLSGQGDVAWEDRVFETPSGKVEFTSEAATQLWGVDSVPGFDALPEGHLSDLSEQYPLQLLTCKTRERIHSQFGNLEGIREVERPRVLDIHPEDAAVRGLAEGDVARIWNARGSAEAPVHLNPGIRKGVVHVLEGRCVPDDPWVNLVTSDGVTDMGFGAVFYECRVEVDLP
;
A
#
# COMPACT_ATOMS: atom_id res chain seq x y z
N MET A 1 -2.59 -41.59 -9.93
CA MET A 1 -2.76 -40.11 -9.82
C MET A 1 -2.37 -39.69 -8.41
N SER A 2 -1.33 -38.90 -8.28
CA SER A 2 -0.90 -38.37 -6.98
C SER A 2 -1.71 -37.13 -6.69
N ARG A 3 -2.47 -37.10 -5.60
CA ARG A 3 -3.21 -35.94 -5.11
C ARG A 3 -2.70 -35.55 -3.74
N ARG A 4 -2.36 -34.27 -3.55
CA ARG A 4 -1.97 -33.72 -2.24
C ARG A 4 -2.61 -32.35 -2.03
N VAL A 5 -2.85 -31.99 -0.79
CA VAL A 5 -3.26 -30.66 -0.37
C VAL A 5 -2.14 -30.06 0.46
N VAL A 6 -1.72 -28.87 0.13
CA VAL A 6 -0.62 -28.16 0.81
C VAL A 6 -1.17 -26.84 1.37
N ARG A 7 -0.93 -26.62 2.67
CA ARG A 7 -1.22 -25.33 3.30
C ARG A 7 -0.18 -24.32 2.82
N THR A 8 -0.63 -23.12 2.46
CA THR A 8 0.23 -22.03 2.02
C THR A 8 -0.47 -20.68 2.28
N VAL A 9 0.16 -19.59 1.88
CA VAL A 9 -0.34 -18.24 2.16
C VAL A 9 -0.21 -17.33 0.94
N CYS A 10 -1.15 -16.40 0.78
CA CYS A 10 -1.12 -15.38 -0.26
C CYS A 10 -0.15 -14.24 0.16
N PRO A 11 0.98 -14.03 -0.55
CA PRO A 11 1.98 -13.04 -0.18
C PRO A 11 1.80 -11.70 -0.90
N ARG A 12 0.58 -11.41 -1.40
CA ARG A 12 0.36 -10.15 -2.11
C ARG A 12 0.34 -8.98 -1.15
N ASN A 13 0.71 -7.82 -1.65
CA ASN A 13 0.63 -6.57 -0.90
C ASN A 13 -0.83 -6.19 -0.62
N CYS A 14 -1.39 -6.82 0.40
CA CYS A 14 -2.78 -6.75 0.83
C CYS A 14 -2.81 -6.88 2.35
N TYR A 15 -3.82 -6.34 2.99
CA TYR A 15 -4.01 -6.41 4.44
C TYR A 15 -3.94 -7.82 5.02
N CYS A 16 -4.46 -8.82 4.26
CA CYS A 16 -4.98 -10.05 4.84
C CYS A 16 -3.99 -11.21 4.86
N THR A 17 -3.01 -11.28 3.93
CA THR A 17 -2.14 -12.47 3.77
C THR A 17 -2.90 -13.78 3.99
N CYS A 18 -3.94 -14.02 3.17
CA CYS A 18 -4.92 -15.10 3.38
C CYS A 18 -4.27 -16.48 3.42
N GLY A 19 -4.64 -17.30 4.42
CA GLY A 19 -4.31 -18.73 4.46
C GLY A 19 -5.05 -19.48 3.34
N MET A 20 -4.34 -20.35 2.64
CA MET A 20 -4.85 -21.11 1.50
C MET A 20 -4.51 -22.59 1.60
N LEU A 21 -5.44 -23.43 1.11
CA LEU A 21 -5.23 -24.84 0.83
C LEU A 21 -5.10 -25.03 -0.68
N ALA A 22 -3.91 -25.44 -1.14
CA ALA A 22 -3.60 -25.67 -2.53
C ALA A 22 -3.66 -27.17 -2.86
N THR A 23 -4.60 -27.58 -3.71
CA THR A 23 -4.71 -28.97 -4.20
C THR A 23 -3.88 -29.14 -5.46
N VAL A 24 -2.97 -30.12 -5.42
CA VAL A 24 -2.10 -30.49 -6.53
C VAL A 24 -2.45 -31.91 -6.99
N GLU A 25 -2.68 -32.09 -8.28
CA GLU A 25 -2.89 -33.38 -8.93
C GLU A 25 -1.85 -33.58 -10.06
N ASP A 26 -1.11 -34.67 -10.00
CA ASP A 26 -0.06 -35.00 -10.97
C ASP A 26 0.88 -33.81 -11.28
N GLY A 27 1.29 -33.08 -10.24
CA GLY A 27 2.20 -31.93 -10.31
C GLY A 27 1.58 -30.61 -10.79
N ARG A 28 0.26 -30.56 -10.98
CA ARG A 28 -0.47 -29.33 -11.39
C ARG A 28 -1.35 -28.80 -10.28
N LEU A 29 -1.34 -27.49 -10.08
CA LEU A 29 -2.28 -26.81 -9.21
C LEU A 29 -3.66 -26.87 -9.85
N VAL A 30 -4.64 -27.51 -9.19
CA VAL A 30 -6.00 -27.69 -9.73
C VAL A 30 -7.06 -26.94 -8.94
N LYS A 31 -6.79 -26.60 -7.67
CA LYS A 31 -7.75 -25.90 -6.82
C LYS A 31 -7.05 -25.08 -5.73
N ILE A 32 -7.62 -23.92 -5.40
CA ILE A 32 -7.31 -23.12 -4.22
C ILE A 32 -8.59 -22.94 -3.41
N GLU A 33 -8.47 -23.15 -2.11
CA GLU A 33 -9.52 -22.89 -1.11
C GLU A 33 -8.92 -22.06 0.03
N GLY A 34 -9.76 -21.34 0.77
CA GLY A 34 -9.33 -20.72 2.01
C GLY A 34 -9.07 -21.79 3.08
N ASP A 35 -8.10 -21.54 3.93
CA ASP A 35 -7.79 -22.39 5.06
C ASP A 35 -8.73 -22.10 6.24
N PRO A 36 -9.66 -23.01 6.58
CA PRO A 36 -10.62 -22.78 7.66
C PRO A 36 -9.97 -22.71 9.05
N GLU A 37 -8.76 -23.22 9.20
CA GLU A 37 -8.00 -23.17 10.46
C GLU A 37 -7.16 -21.90 10.61
N ASN A 38 -7.11 -21.05 9.56
CA ASN A 38 -6.42 -19.77 9.64
C ASN A 38 -7.22 -18.80 10.55
N PRO A 39 -6.65 -18.33 11.67
CA PRO A 39 -7.40 -17.56 12.67
C PRO A 39 -7.80 -16.16 12.18
N ALA A 40 -7.08 -15.58 11.21
CA ALA A 40 -7.39 -14.27 10.65
C ALA A 40 -8.43 -14.33 9.52
N THR A 41 -8.34 -15.35 8.64
CA THR A 41 -9.12 -15.41 7.40
C THR A 41 -10.23 -16.47 7.41
N ALA A 42 -10.17 -17.45 8.34
CA ALA A 42 -11.23 -18.41 8.66
C ALA A 42 -11.89 -19.07 7.43
N GLY A 43 -11.08 -19.54 6.49
CA GLY A 43 -11.56 -20.24 5.30
C GLY A 43 -12.00 -19.36 4.13
N GLU A 44 -11.88 -18.04 4.25
CA GLU A 44 -12.23 -17.14 3.15
C GLU A 44 -11.00 -16.73 2.34
N VAL A 45 -11.17 -16.67 1.02
CA VAL A 45 -10.18 -16.19 0.04
C VAL A 45 -10.91 -15.36 -1.02
N CYS A 46 -10.35 -14.19 -1.34
CA CYS A 46 -10.92 -13.32 -2.36
C CYS A 46 -10.75 -13.89 -3.79
N VAL A 47 -11.45 -13.30 -4.76
CA VAL A 47 -11.40 -13.72 -6.17
C VAL A 47 -9.97 -13.78 -6.74
N LYS A 48 -9.08 -12.86 -6.32
CA LYS A 48 -7.65 -12.87 -6.70
C LYS A 48 -6.92 -14.13 -6.21
N GLY A 49 -7.20 -14.55 -4.97
CA GLY A 49 -6.63 -15.77 -4.41
C GLY A 49 -7.12 -17.02 -5.13
N LEU A 50 -8.41 -17.08 -5.48
CA LEU A 50 -8.98 -18.19 -6.24
C LEU A 50 -8.41 -18.26 -7.67
N SER A 51 -8.11 -17.13 -8.31
CA SER A 51 -7.59 -17.06 -9.67
C SER A 51 -6.11 -17.48 -9.83
N TYR A 52 -5.42 -17.85 -8.75
CA TYR A 52 -4.05 -18.35 -8.85
C TYR A 52 -3.92 -19.63 -9.69
N VAL A 53 -4.96 -20.46 -9.74
CA VAL A 53 -4.97 -21.66 -10.60
C VAL A 53 -4.75 -21.28 -12.06
N GLU A 54 -5.51 -20.29 -12.55
CA GLU A 54 -5.34 -19.73 -13.88
C GLU A 54 -3.98 -19.05 -14.05
N ARG A 55 -3.59 -18.20 -13.06
CA ARG A 55 -2.34 -17.44 -13.13
C ARG A 55 -1.09 -18.30 -13.26
N VAL A 56 -1.01 -19.41 -12.52
CA VAL A 56 0.13 -20.33 -12.55
C VAL A 56 0.27 -21.05 -13.90
N ALA A 57 -0.87 -21.43 -14.48
CA ALA A 57 -0.94 -22.17 -15.73
C ALA A 57 -1.12 -21.28 -16.97
N HIS A 58 -1.12 -19.96 -16.82
CA HIS A 58 -1.46 -19.02 -17.89
C HIS A 58 -0.47 -19.12 -19.06
N GLU A 59 -1.00 -19.20 -20.28
CA GLU A 59 -0.20 -19.44 -21.50
C GLU A 59 0.84 -18.35 -21.78
N THR A 60 0.58 -17.10 -21.37
CA THR A 60 1.50 -15.97 -21.56
C THR A 60 2.51 -15.81 -20.43
N ARG A 61 2.56 -16.74 -19.47
CA ARG A 61 3.55 -16.74 -18.42
C ARG A 61 4.95 -16.94 -19.01
N LEU A 62 5.88 -16.06 -18.64
CA LEU A 62 7.26 -16.13 -19.07
C LEU A 62 7.95 -17.37 -18.44
N THR A 63 8.63 -18.16 -19.29
CA THR A 63 9.35 -19.36 -18.88
C THR A 63 10.80 -19.40 -19.37
N SER A 64 11.25 -18.34 -20.07
CA SER A 64 12.64 -18.16 -20.48
C SER A 64 13.03 -16.69 -20.40
N PRO A 65 14.30 -16.36 -20.15
CA PRO A 65 14.78 -15.00 -20.27
C PRO A 65 14.56 -14.45 -21.67
N LEU A 66 14.27 -13.15 -21.74
CA LEU A 66 14.14 -12.43 -23.00
C LEU A 66 15.18 -11.30 -23.04
N ARG A 67 15.76 -11.08 -24.23
CA ARG A 67 16.70 -10.00 -24.52
C ARG A 67 16.15 -9.12 -25.66
N ARG A 68 16.35 -7.82 -25.57
CA ARG A 68 16.01 -6.90 -26.65
C ARG A 68 17.07 -6.96 -27.74
N ASN A 69 16.65 -7.29 -28.95
CA ASN A 69 17.53 -7.34 -30.12
C ASN A 69 17.72 -5.94 -30.75
N GLY A 70 18.63 -5.84 -31.73
CA GLY A 70 18.91 -4.59 -32.44
C GLY A 70 17.74 -4.01 -33.27
N LYS A 71 16.60 -4.74 -33.37
CA LYS A 71 15.35 -4.29 -33.99
C LYS A 71 14.32 -3.81 -32.95
N GLY A 72 14.70 -3.79 -31.66
CA GLY A 72 13.81 -3.40 -30.57
C GLY A 72 12.81 -4.47 -30.13
N GLN A 73 12.93 -5.72 -30.56
CA GLN A 73 12.06 -6.83 -30.21
C GLN A 73 12.66 -7.65 -29.06
N LEU A 74 11.82 -8.15 -28.14
CA LEU A 74 12.22 -9.10 -27.13
C LEU A 74 12.25 -10.51 -27.75
N GLU A 75 13.37 -11.20 -27.63
CA GLU A 75 13.58 -12.57 -28.11
C GLU A 75 14.15 -13.46 -27.01
N PRO A 76 13.81 -14.76 -26.98
CA PRO A 76 14.37 -15.70 -26.03
C PRO A 76 15.90 -15.75 -26.09
N VAL A 77 16.52 -15.82 -24.90
CA VAL A 77 17.97 -15.95 -24.71
C VAL A 77 18.23 -17.01 -23.62
N SER A 78 19.41 -17.62 -23.61
CA SER A 78 19.77 -18.52 -22.53
C SER A 78 19.97 -17.75 -21.21
N TRP A 79 19.81 -18.44 -20.06
CA TRP A 79 20.13 -17.84 -18.76
C TRP A 79 21.60 -17.40 -18.67
N ASP A 80 22.51 -18.22 -19.19
CA ASP A 80 23.94 -17.91 -19.12
C ASP A 80 24.26 -16.65 -19.92
N ASP A 81 23.81 -16.57 -21.18
CA ASP A 81 24.03 -15.39 -22.01
C ASP A 81 23.39 -14.13 -21.39
N ALA A 82 22.15 -14.26 -20.88
CA ALA A 82 21.46 -13.13 -20.24
C ALA A 82 22.21 -12.61 -19.01
N LEU A 83 22.59 -13.51 -18.09
CA LEU A 83 23.28 -13.11 -16.86
C LEU A 83 24.71 -12.62 -17.12
N ASP A 84 25.42 -13.22 -18.08
CA ASP A 84 26.77 -12.78 -18.45
C ASP A 84 26.75 -11.35 -19.07
N GLU A 85 25.80 -11.07 -19.98
CA GLU A 85 25.62 -9.75 -20.55
C GLU A 85 25.18 -8.71 -19.50
N ILE A 86 24.25 -9.06 -18.58
CA ILE A 86 23.83 -8.21 -17.48
C ILE A 86 25.00 -7.87 -16.55
N VAL A 87 25.77 -8.87 -16.13
CA VAL A 87 26.93 -8.67 -15.27
C VAL A 87 27.97 -7.77 -15.95
N ALA A 88 28.29 -8.04 -17.21
CA ALA A 88 29.22 -7.23 -17.98
C ALA A 88 28.77 -5.75 -18.07
N GLY A 89 27.50 -5.51 -18.31
CA GLY A 89 26.93 -4.17 -18.37
C GLY A 89 26.97 -3.44 -17.00
N LEU A 90 26.55 -4.12 -15.92
CA LEU A 90 26.60 -3.58 -14.56
C LEU A 90 28.03 -3.24 -14.15
N TRP A 91 29.01 -4.10 -14.47
CA TRP A 91 30.42 -3.84 -14.20
C TRP A 91 31.00 -2.68 -14.98
N SER A 92 30.65 -2.53 -16.27
CA SER A 92 31.08 -1.39 -17.08
C SER A 92 30.57 -0.07 -16.47
N ILE A 93 29.26 -0.02 -16.15
CA ILE A 93 28.62 1.15 -15.55
C ILE A 93 29.25 1.48 -14.18
N ARG A 94 29.45 0.46 -13.34
CA ARG A 94 30.10 0.65 -12.03
C ARG A 94 31.52 1.19 -12.16
N LYS A 95 32.29 0.67 -13.09
CA LYS A 95 33.68 1.10 -13.33
C LYS A 95 33.77 2.55 -13.83
N GLU A 96 32.85 2.94 -14.68
CA GLU A 96 32.85 4.26 -15.31
C GLU A 96 32.22 5.35 -14.44
N SER A 97 31.15 5.01 -13.71
CA SER A 97 30.28 5.98 -13.03
C SER A 97 30.05 5.67 -11.55
N GLY A 98 30.59 4.57 -11.05
CA GLY A 98 30.34 4.12 -9.67
C GLY A 98 29.03 3.35 -9.49
N PRO A 99 28.84 2.71 -8.32
CA PRO A 99 27.71 1.83 -8.05
C PRO A 99 26.36 2.60 -8.01
N LEU A 100 26.37 3.87 -7.61
CA LEU A 100 25.17 4.69 -7.53
C LEU A 100 24.57 5.07 -8.90
N ALA A 101 25.26 4.76 -10.02
CA ALA A 101 24.69 4.88 -11.36
C ALA A 101 23.67 3.77 -11.69
N VAL A 102 23.50 2.80 -10.80
CA VAL A 102 22.52 1.72 -10.92
C VAL A 102 21.37 1.97 -9.94
N LEU A 103 20.14 1.86 -10.42
CA LEU A 103 18.93 1.85 -9.62
C LEU A 103 18.53 0.42 -9.32
N HIS A 104 18.33 0.04 -8.06
CA HIS A 104 17.58 -1.12 -7.65
C HIS A 104 16.18 -0.68 -7.24
N TYR A 105 15.18 -1.01 -8.04
CA TYR A 105 13.78 -0.71 -7.77
C TYR A 105 13.03 -2.00 -7.43
N GLU A 106 12.78 -2.21 -6.15
CA GLU A 106 12.00 -3.33 -5.64
C GLU A 106 10.61 -2.84 -5.21
N GLY A 107 9.56 -3.49 -5.70
CA GLY A 107 8.19 -3.24 -5.27
C GLY A 107 7.70 -4.31 -4.32
N SER A 108 6.46 -4.14 -3.86
CA SER A 108 5.80 -5.05 -2.92
C SER A 108 4.81 -6.03 -3.60
N GLY A 109 4.99 -6.31 -4.87
CA GLY A 109 4.09 -7.19 -5.65
C GLY A 109 4.04 -8.63 -5.16
N SER A 110 5.03 -9.08 -4.39
CA SER A 110 5.05 -10.35 -3.68
C SER A 110 5.93 -10.19 -2.44
N HIS A 111 5.35 -10.36 -1.26
CA HIS A 111 6.07 -10.26 0.01
C HIS A 111 6.73 -11.59 0.39
N GLY A 112 7.79 -11.46 1.17
CA GLY A 112 8.46 -12.55 1.85
C GLY A 112 9.80 -12.10 2.41
N ALA A 113 10.24 -12.75 3.46
CA ALA A 113 11.45 -12.42 4.18
C ALA A 113 12.72 -12.61 3.32
N LEU A 114 12.66 -13.51 2.31
CA LEU A 114 13.77 -13.75 1.37
C LEU A 114 14.08 -12.56 0.45
N SER A 115 13.21 -11.54 0.38
CA SER A 115 13.50 -10.31 -0.40
C SER A 115 14.84 -9.67 -0.02
N GLY A 116 15.24 -9.72 1.26
CA GLY A 116 16.52 -9.20 1.73
C GLY A 116 17.77 -9.89 1.15
N LEU A 117 17.64 -11.03 0.46
CA LEU A 117 18.79 -11.73 -0.16
C LEU A 117 19.44 -10.91 -1.29
N SER A 118 18.78 -9.93 -1.88
CA SER A 118 19.37 -9.03 -2.87
C SER A 118 20.60 -8.27 -2.32
N GLU A 119 20.65 -8.05 -1.01
CA GLU A 119 21.80 -7.40 -0.33
C GLU A 119 23.09 -8.22 -0.45
N ALA A 120 23.00 -9.55 -0.61
CA ALA A 120 24.18 -10.38 -0.86
C ALA A 120 24.89 -10.00 -2.16
N PHE A 121 24.19 -9.42 -3.13
CA PHE A 121 24.76 -8.90 -4.36
C PHE A 121 25.12 -7.41 -4.26
N TRP A 122 24.19 -6.57 -3.75
CA TRP A 122 24.38 -5.12 -3.77
C TRP A 122 25.43 -4.62 -2.79
N ASN A 123 25.62 -5.27 -1.64
CA ASN A 123 26.66 -4.87 -0.70
C ASN A 123 28.07 -5.04 -1.27
N PRO A 124 28.50 -6.21 -1.79
CA PRO A 124 29.82 -6.33 -2.43
C PRO A 124 29.91 -5.59 -3.78
N PHE A 125 28.78 -5.29 -4.44
CA PHE A 125 28.76 -4.39 -5.61
C PHE A 125 29.18 -2.96 -5.23
N GLY A 126 29.13 -2.58 -3.94
CA GLY A 126 29.53 -1.29 -3.40
C GLY A 126 28.36 -0.32 -3.18
N GLY A 127 27.15 -0.83 -3.30
CA GLY A 127 25.91 -0.08 -3.11
C GLY A 127 25.11 0.15 -4.38
N VAL A 128 24.03 0.88 -4.27
CA VAL A 128 23.08 1.12 -5.37
C VAL A 128 22.18 2.31 -5.00
N THR A 129 21.63 3.00 -5.99
CA THR A 129 20.55 3.98 -5.79
C THR A 129 19.22 3.26 -5.55
N ARG A 130 18.41 3.75 -4.60
CA ARG A 130 17.10 3.19 -4.22
C ARG A 130 16.02 4.24 -4.17
N ALA A 131 14.76 3.83 -4.23
CA ALA A 131 13.64 4.66 -3.85
C ALA A 131 13.39 4.56 -2.34
N HIS A 132 12.94 5.66 -1.71
CA HIS A 132 12.48 5.68 -0.32
C HIS A 132 11.06 6.26 -0.22
N GLY A 133 10.41 6.10 0.94
CA GLY A 133 8.98 6.32 1.05
C GLY A 133 8.21 5.22 0.34
N ASP A 134 6.97 5.48 -0.04
CA ASP A 134 6.14 4.47 -0.70
C ASP A 134 5.01 5.14 -1.51
N LEU A 135 4.46 4.42 -2.48
CA LEU A 135 3.22 4.80 -3.16
C LEU A 135 1.96 4.50 -2.34
N CYS A 136 2.09 3.89 -1.15
CA CYS A 136 1.00 3.25 -0.41
C CYS A 136 0.60 4.00 0.88
N TRP A 137 1.39 3.93 1.97
CA TRP A 137 0.93 4.17 3.34
C TRP A 137 1.84 5.00 4.27
N PRO A 138 2.98 5.56 3.85
CA PRO A 138 4.03 5.98 4.77
C PRO A 138 3.66 7.20 5.63
N ALA A 139 2.81 8.12 5.14
CA ALA A 139 2.38 9.25 5.94
C ALA A 139 1.57 8.83 7.17
N GLY A 140 0.66 7.87 7.00
CA GLY A 140 -0.12 7.34 8.12
C GLY A 140 0.71 6.50 9.10
N LEU A 141 1.72 5.76 8.61
CA LEU A 141 2.67 5.06 9.49
C LEU A 141 3.45 6.04 10.36
N GLU A 142 3.98 7.11 9.76
CA GLU A 142 4.75 8.11 10.46
C GLU A 142 3.88 8.91 11.43
N ALA A 143 2.67 9.30 11.02
CA ALA A 143 1.70 9.95 11.89
C ALA A 143 1.36 9.10 13.11
N THR A 144 1.12 7.81 12.93
CA THR A 144 0.85 6.86 14.01
C THR A 144 2.04 6.72 14.95
N ARG A 145 3.25 6.60 14.40
CA ARG A 145 4.50 6.52 15.16
C ARG A 145 4.75 7.78 16.00
N LEU A 146 4.52 8.97 15.42
CA LEU A 146 4.65 10.23 16.12
C LEU A 146 3.59 10.44 17.22
N THR A 147 2.41 9.83 17.08
CA THR A 147 1.30 9.98 18.02
C THR A 147 1.36 8.93 19.14
N TYR A 148 1.64 7.66 18.82
CA TYR A 148 1.55 6.53 19.72
C TYR A 148 2.86 5.79 19.96
N GLY A 149 3.93 6.10 19.20
CA GLY A 149 5.24 5.46 19.27
C GLY A 149 5.39 4.23 18.38
N ALA A 150 4.32 3.50 18.09
CA ALA A 150 4.35 2.27 17.30
C ALA A 150 3.14 2.15 16.38
N ASN A 151 3.31 1.38 15.27
CA ASN A 151 2.22 1.01 14.36
C ASN A 151 1.62 -0.33 14.78
N ARG A 152 0.69 -0.30 15.71
CA ARG A 152 -0.06 -1.46 16.18
C ARG A 152 -1.51 -1.08 16.50
N HIS A 153 -2.37 -2.07 16.55
CA HIS A 153 -3.76 -1.91 16.94
C HIS A 153 -4.27 -3.19 17.61
N ASN A 154 -5.44 -3.12 18.22
CA ASN A 154 -6.11 -4.26 18.84
C ASN A 154 -6.19 -5.45 17.88
N HIS A 155 -6.12 -6.66 18.42
CA HIS A 155 -6.34 -7.86 17.64
C HIS A 155 -7.66 -7.77 16.87
N PRO A 156 -7.71 -8.11 15.57
CA PRO A 156 -8.88 -7.90 14.72
C PRO A 156 -10.19 -8.47 15.27
N THR A 157 -10.15 -9.60 15.97
CA THR A 157 -11.34 -10.22 16.57
C THR A 157 -12.05 -9.36 17.60
N LEU A 158 -11.34 -8.39 18.21
CA LEU A 158 -11.92 -7.46 19.19
C LEU A 158 -12.84 -6.41 18.54
N THR A 159 -12.83 -6.28 17.21
CA THR A 159 -13.78 -5.42 16.46
C THR A 159 -15.24 -5.72 16.82
N ARG A 160 -15.59 -6.97 17.13
CA ARG A 160 -16.95 -7.36 17.54
C ARG A 160 -17.42 -6.72 18.84
N GLN A 161 -16.50 -6.25 19.68
CA GLN A 161 -16.83 -5.62 20.97
C GLN A 161 -17.10 -4.11 20.82
N SER A 162 -16.92 -3.56 19.62
CA SER A 162 -17.19 -2.14 19.33
C SER A 162 -18.69 -1.83 19.43
N ARG A 163 -19.01 -0.60 19.86
CA ARG A 163 -20.37 -0.05 19.84
C ARG A 163 -20.53 1.02 18.78
N PHE A 164 -19.43 1.59 18.35
CA PHE A 164 -19.35 2.51 17.22
C PHE A 164 -18.10 2.19 16.39
N ILE A 165 -18.24 2.08 15.09
CA ILE A 165 -17.14 1.85 14.16
C ILE A 165 -17.14 2.99 13.14
N LEU A 166 -16.06 3.79 13.11
CA LEU A 166 -15.87 4.86 12.16
C LEU A 166 -14.86 4.44 11.10
N LEU A 167 -15.35 4.20 9.88
CA LEU A 167 -14.51 3.96 8.70
C LEU A 167 -14.20 5.29 8.03
N TRP A 168 -12.95 5.69 8.03
CA TRP A 168 -12.54 6.98 7.50
C TRP A 168 -11.62 6.81 6.29
N GLY A 169 -12.12 7.13 5.08
CA GLY A 169 -11.41 6.91 3.82
C GLY A 169 -10.98 5.45 3.61
N HIS A 170 -11.76 4.52 4.14
CA HIS A 170 -11.50 3.08 4.13
C HIS A 170 -12.70 2.31 3.58
N ASN A 171 -12.46 1.48 2.56
CA ASN A 171 -13.48 0.64 1.94
C ASN A 171 -13.13 -0.85 2.10
N PRO A 172 -13.36 -1.43 3.31
CA PRO A 172 -12.96 -2.81 3.60
C PRO A 172 -13.76 -3.85 2.81
N ALA A 173 -14.98 -3.55 2.37
CA ALA A 173 -15.76 -4.46 1.52
C ALA A 173 -15.00 -4.81 0.21
N GLU A 174 -14.14 -3.92 -0.29
CA GLU A 174 -13.29 -4.17 -1.46
C GLU A 174 -11.84 -4.53 -1.12
N THR A 175 -11.27 -3.92 -0.07
CA THR A 175 -9.83 -3.98 0.17
C THR A 175 -9.42 -4.89 1.31
N ASN A 176 -10.34 -5.21 2.25
CA ASN A 176 -10.10 -6.13 3.38
C ASN A 176 -11.39 -6.87 3.77
N ILE A 177 -11.76 -7.88 2.96
CA ILE A 177 -13.03 -8.62 3.13
C ILE A 177 -13.17 -9.29 4.50
N HIS A 178 -12.07 -9.67 5.14
CA HIS A 178 -12.09 -10.31 6.46
C HIS A 178 -12.38 -9.31 7.57
N GLN A 179 -11.83 -8.10 7.49
CA GLN A 179 -12.18 -7.00 8.39
C GLN A 179 -13.64 -6.58 8.18
N TRP A 180 -14.08 -6.54 6.92
CA TRP A 180 -15.46 -6.23 6.59
C TRP A 180 -16.45 -7.21 7.21
N ARG A 181 -16.16 -8.50 7.17
CA ARG A 181 -16.96 -9.51 7.87
C ARG A 181 -17.08 -9.21 9.36
N GLN A 182 -15.97 -8.89 10.05
CA GLN A 182 -15.99 -8.59 11.48
C GLN A 182 -16.77 -7.32 11.80
N ILE A 183 -16.74 -6.33 10.92
CA ILE A 183 -17.53 -5.09 11.04
C ILE A 183 -19.02 -5.40 10.93
N LEU A 184 -19.43 -6.22 9.94
CA LEU A 184 -20.82 -6.64 9.78
C LEU A 184 -21.31 -7.49 10.97
N GLU A 185 -20.46 -8.33 11.53
CA GLU A 185 -20.78 -9.11 12.76
C GLU A 185 -20.99 -8.16 13.94
N ALA A 186 -20.13 -7.15 14.14
CA ALA A 186 -20.32 -6.13 15.18
C ALA A 186 -21.62 -5.32 14.96
N GLN A 187 -21.93 -4.95 13.72
CA GLN A 187 -23.17 -4.24 13.37
C GLN A 187 -24.40 -5.10 13.68
N ALA A 188 -24.38 -6.39 13.35
CA ALA A 188 -25.44 -7.32 13.67
C ALA A 188 -25.67 -7.48 15.19
N GLU A 189 -24.63 -7.24 16.02
CA GLU A 189 -24.67 -7.20 17.48
C GLU A 189 -25.05 -5.80 18.03
N GLY A 190 -25.36 -4.84 17.17
CA GLY A 190 -25.88 -3.51 17.52
C GLY A 190 -24.84 -2.38 17.53
N ALA A 191 -23.64 -2.60 16.97
CA ALA A 191 -22.71 -1.50 16.72
C ALA A 191 -23.24 -0.58 15.61
N THR A 192 -23.03 0.72 15.74
CA THR A 192 -23.29 1.68 14.67
C THR A 192 -22.06 1.79 13.76
N VAL A 193 -22.24 1.66 12.45
CA VAL A 193 -21.17 1.81 11.46
C VAL A 193 -21.34 3.14 10.73
N ALA A 194 -20.35 4.01 10.83
CA ALA A 194 -20.27 5.28 10.10
C ALA A 194 -19.13 5.23 9.08
N VAL A 195 -19.38 5.74 7.88
CA VAL A 195 -18.40 5.79 6.79
C VAL A 195 -18.21 7.24 6.32
N LEU A 196 -16.96 7.67 6.22
CA LEU A 196 -16.56 8.92 5.59
C LEU A 196 -15.84 8.59 4.28
N ASP A 197 -16.51 8.75 3.15
CA ASP A 197 -15.98 8.53 1.80
C ASP A 197 -16.72 9.46 0.82
N PRO A 198 -16.03 10.18 -0.06
CA PRO A 198 -16.69 11.05 -1.06
C PRO A 198 -17.48 10.28 -2.13
N ARG A 199 -17.47 8.95 -2.11
CA ARG A 199 -18.18 8.06 -3.04
C ARG A 199 -19.10 7.12 -2.28
N CYS A 200 -20.20 6.70 -2.92
CA CYS A 200 -20.90 5.50 -2.51
C CYS A 200 -20.09 4.26 -2.91
N THR A 201 -19.95 3.32 -1.98
CA THR A 201 -19.18 2.08 -2.11
C THR A 201 -19.93 0.94 -1.44
N ASP A 202 -19.50 -0.32 -1.68
CA ASP A 202 -20.10 -1.49 -0.99
C ASP A 202 -20.07 -1.34 0.54
N SER A 203 -19.08 -0.62 1.09
CA SER A 203 -19.02 -0.34 2.53
C SER A 203 -20.03 0.74 2.97
N THR A 204 -20.28 1.75 2.14
CA THR A 204 -21.27 2.81 2.45
C THR A 204 -22.69 2.31 2.35
N ASP A 205 -22.96 1.35 1.45
CA ASP A 205 -24.29 0.79 1.24
C ASP A 205 -24.82 0.03 2.47
N ALA A 206 -23.90 -0.52 3.28
CA ALA A 206 -24.25 -1.22 4.52
C ALA A 206 -24.09 -0.34 5.78
N ALA A 207 -23.60 0.88 5.65
CA ALA A 207 -23.36 1.78 6.79
C ALA A 207 -24.67 2.40 7.33
N ASP A 208 -24.73 2.65 8.63
CA ASP A 208 -25.83 3.38 9.27
C ASP A 208 -25.72 4.90 9.01
N ILE A 209 -24.48 5.40 8.84
CA ILE A 209 -24.18 6.80 8.59
C ILE A 209 -23.17 6.88 7.44
N HIS A 210 -23.47 7.66 6.39
CA HIS A 210 -22.53 7.97 5.33
C HIS A 210 -22.41 9.49 5.16
N LEU A 211 -21.20 10.03 5.28
CA LEU A 211 -20.91 11.44 4.99
C LEU A 211 -19.84 11.52 3.91
N GLN A 212 -20.01 12.50 3.02
CA GLN A 212 -19.14 12.74 1.86
C GLN A 212 -18.35 14.04 2.02
N PRO A 213 -17.26 14.08 2.81
CA PRO A 213 -16.42 15.27 2.90
C PRO A 213 -15.73 15.58 1.56
N ARG A 214 -15.32 16.82 1.34
CA ARG A 214 -14.42 17.16 0.23
C ARG A 214 -13.09 16.44 0.42
N PRO A 215 -12.51 15.81 -0.62
CA PRO A 215 -11.21 15.17 -0.51
C PRO A 215 -10.13 16.11 0.02
N GLY A 216 -9.29 15.60 0.95
CA GLY A 216 -8.20 16.35 1.55
C GLY A 216 -8.61 17.33 2.65
N THR A 217 -9.83 17.27 3.17
CA THR A 217 -10.31 18.12 4.28
C THR A 217 -10.44 17.34 5.60
N ASP A 218 -9.90 16.15 5.65
CA ASP A 218 -10.01 15.19 6.77
C ASP A 218 -9.45 15.75 8.08
N GLY A 219 -8.32 16.46 8.01
CA GLY A 219 -7.71 17.12 9.18
C GLY A 219 -8.63 18.18 9.80
N ALA A 220 -9.28 19.01 8.97
CA ALA A 220 -10.23 20.01 9.45
C ALA A 220 -11.47 19.34 10.08
N LEU A 221 -11.97 18.24 9.47
CA LEU A 221 -13.09 17.49 10.03
C LEU A 221 -12.73 16.90 11.40
N ALA A 222 -11.55 16.32 11.54
CA ALA A 222 -11.10 15.73 12.80
C ALA A 222 -10.94 16.78 13.91
N LEU A 223 -10.34 17.93 13.59
CA LEU A 223 -10.21 19.05 14.54
C LEU A 223 -11.58 19.64 14.94
N GLY A 224 -12.51 19.76 13.99
CA GLY A 224 -13.88 20.19 14.27
C GLY A 224 -14.67 19.19 15.12
N MET A 225 -14.52 17.88 14.87
CA MET A 225 -15.11 16.85 15.74
C MET A 225 -14.53 16.94 17.15
N ALA A 226 -13.22 17.09 17.28
CA ALA A 226 -12.55 17.25 18.57
C ALA A 226 -13.06 18.48 19.32
N GLN A 227 -13.23 19.61 18.64
CA GLN A 227 -13.76 20.84 19.22
C GLN A 227 -15.18 20.62 19.77
N ILE A 228 -16.06 19.94 19.02
CA ILE A 228 -17.42 19.60 19.47
C ILE A 228 -17.35 18.69 20.70
N ILE A 229 -16.55 17.63 20.67
CA ILE A 229 -16.39 16.68 21.77
C ILE A 229 -15.95 17.36 23.07
N VAL A 230 -14.98 18.27 22.96
CA VAL A 230 -14.47 19.03 24.12
C VAL A 230 -15.51 20.02 24.64
N THR A 231 -16.18 20.77 23.76
CA THR A 231 -17.22 21.73 24.15
C THR A 231 -18.41 21.09 24.84
N GLU A 232 -18.77 19.87 24.42
CA GLU A 232 -19.85 19.08 25.03
C GLU A 232 -19.41 18.31 26.28
N GLY A 233 -18.13 18.42 26.68
CA GLY A 233 -17.59 17.75 27.87
C GLY A 233 -17.53 16.22 27.74
N LEU A 234 -17.38 15.71 26.53
CA LEU A 234 -17.36 14.26 26.21
C LEU A 234 -15.94 13.69 26.03
N HIS A 235 -14.90 14.50 26.26
CA HIS A 235 -13.51 14.05 26.29
C HIS A 235 -13.20 13.32 27.63
N ASP A 236 -12.25 12.41 27.59
CA ASP A 236 -11.78 11.70 28.78
C ASP A 236 -10.68 12.50 29.48
N GLY A 237 -11.08 13.37 30.43
CA GLY A 237 -10.16 14.26 31.16
C GLY A 237 -9.15 13.49 32.03
N ASP A 238 -9.47 12.29 32.52
CA ASP A 238 -8.55 11.46 33.31
C ASP A 238 -7.49 10.85 32.41
N PHE A 239 -7.86 10.28 31.26
CA PHE A 239 -6.91 9.79 30.26
C PHE A 239 -5.97 10.89 29.78
N LEU A 240 -6.51 12.06 29.46
CA LEU A 240 -5.70 13.18 28.96
C LEU A 240 -4.68 13.69 29.99
N ARG A 241 -5.07 13.78 31.26
CA ARG A 241 -4.18 14.19 32.35
C ARG A 241 -3.02 13.17 32.57
N ASP A 242 -3.35 11.88 32.58
CA ASP A 242 -2.42 10.85 33.03
C ASP A 242 -1.58 10.27 31.87
N HIS A 243 -2.11 10.21 30.65
CA HIS A 243 -1.53 9.48 29.52
C HIS A 243 -1.32 10.31 28.25
N ALA A 244 -1.54 11.63 28.27
CA ALA A 244 -1.33 12.48 27.11
C ALA A 244 -0.30 13.57 27.38
N GLU A 245 0.38 14.05 26.33
CA GLU A 245 1.35 15.12 26.34
C GLU A 245 0.92 16.22 25.35
N GLY A 246 1.07 17.50 25.72
CA GLY A 246 0.79 18.65 24.86
C GLY A 246 -0.70 18.95 24.63
N VAL A 247 -1.56 18.56 25.57
CA VAL A 247 -3.01 18.70 25.45
C VAL A 247 -3.44 20.16 25.36
N ASP A 248 -2.87 21.07 26.16
CA ASP A 248 -3.27 22.48 26.18
C ASP A 248 -3.12 23.15 24.80
N ALA A 249 -1.98 22.95 24.14
CA ALA A 249 -1.73 23.48 22.81
C ALA A 249 -2.69 22.89 21.75
N TYR A 250 -3.07 21.62 21.92
CA TYR A 250 -4.07 21.00 21.05
C TYR A 250 -5.48 21.58 21.30
N LEU A 251 -5.87 21.85 22.55
CA LEU A 251 -7.14 22.50 22.87
C LEU A 251 -7.22 23.91 22.29
N ASP A 252 -6.13 24.66 22.31
CA ASP A 252 -6.05 25.98 21.65
C ASP A 252 -6.24 25.82 20.13
N ARG A 253 -5.58 24.83 19.50
CA ARG A 253 -5.67 24.55 18.06
C ARG A 253 -7.09 24.21 17.63
N ILE A 254 -7.78 23.31 18.33
CA ILE A 254 -9.16 22.92 17.95
C ILE A 254 -10.14 24.07 18.06
N GLY A 255 -9.86 25.08 18.92
CA GLY A 255 -10.65 26.30 19.04
C GLY A 255 -10.74 27.10 17.72
N GLU A 256 -9.80 26.88 16.79
CA GLU A 256 -9.81 27.49 15.47
C GLU A 256 -10.81 26.83 14.50
N PHE A 257 -11.39 25.68 14.86
CA PHE A 257 -12.26 24.85 14.02
C PHE A 257 -13.68 24.71 14.58
N PRO A 258 -14.41 25.83 14.79
CA PRO A 258 -15.82 25.75 15.17
C PRO A 258 -16.62 25.02 14.07
N PRO A 259 -17.81 24.47 14.42
CA PRO A 259 -18.61 23.65 13.49
C PRO A 259 -18.89 24.33 12.15
N GLU A 260 -19.10 25.64 12.15
CA GLU A 260 -19.42 26.45 10.96
C GLU A 260 -18.20 26.52 10.01
N ARG A 261 -17.02 26.79 10.53
CA ARG A 261 -15.78 26.81 9.75
C ARG A 261 -15.46 25.41 9.22
N THR A 262 -15.65 24.38 10.04
CA THR A 262 -15.45 22.99 9.64
C THR A 262 -16.40 22.62 8.50
N ALA A 263 -17.66 23.03 8.57
CA ALA A 263 -18.66 22.81 7.51
C ALA A 263 -18.27 23.53 6.20
N GLU A 264 -17.80 24.76 6.27
CA GLU A 264 -17.32 25.52 5.10
C GLU A 264 -16.16 24.80 4.40
N ILE A 265 -15.16 24.32 5.14
CA ILE A 265 -13.99 23.62 4.60
C ILE A 265 -14.40 22.27 4.01
N THR A 266 -15.12 21.45 4.79
CA THR A 266 -15.46 20.08 4.42
C THR A 266 -16.61 19.96 3.43
N GLY A 267 -17.45 20.99 3.36
CA GLY A 267 -18.70 21.00 2.59
C GLY A 267 -19.74 20.02 3.14
N LEU A 268 -19.66 19.71 4.42
CA LEU A 268 -20.68 18.96 5.16
C LEU A 268 -21.61 19.93 5.90
N GLU A 269 -22.82 19.48 6.20
CA GLU A 269 -23.75 20.23 7.02
C GLU A 269 -23.30 20.28 8.49
N VAL A 270 -23.43 21.42 9.14
CA VAL A 270 -23.05 21.61 10.58
C VAL A 270 -23.71 20.56 11.47
N GLY A 271 -25.02 20.26 11.24
CA GLY A 271 -25.75 19.25 11.98
C GLY A 271 -25.15 17.86 11.84
N ALA A 272 -24.78 17.46 10.63
CA ALA A 272 -24.19 16.16 10.37
C ALA A 272 -22.81 15.99 11.05
N ILE A 273 -21.98 17.03 11.07
CA ILE A 273 -20.70 17.02 11.80
C ILE A 273 -20.92 16.87 13.31
N LYS A 274 -21.88 17.62 13.88
CA LYS A 274 -22.25 17.50 15.30
C LYS A 274 -22.76 16.10 15.65
N ASP A 275 -23.68 15.56 14.87
CA ASP A 275 -24.28 14.25 15.10
C ASP A 275 -23.22 13.14 15.04
N LEU A 276 -22.28 13.24 14.08
CA LEU A 276 -21.16 12.29 13.98
C LEU A 276 -20.25 12.36 15.21
N ALA A 277 -19.81 13.56 15.59
CA ALA A 277 -18.91 13.77 16.73
C ALA A 277 -19.53 13.28 18.05
N LEU A 278 -20.80 13.62 18.29
CA LEU A 278 -21.53 13.18 19.48
C LEU A 278 -21.79 11.68 19.50
N SER A 279 -22.11 11.08 18.33
CA SER A 279 -22.33 9.64 18.23
C SER A 279 -21.05 8.87 18.52
N TYR A 280 -19.92 9.32 17.96
CA TYR A 280 -18.60 8.75 18.18
C TYR A 280 -18.19 8.81 19.66
N ALA A 281 -18.34 9.95 20.31
CA ALA A 281 -17.93 10.12 21.71
C ALA A 281 -18.83 9.41 22.72
N ARG A 282 -20.14 9.27 22.44
CA ARG A 282 -21.11 8.68 23.39
C ARG A 282 -21.26 7.18 23.29
N ARG A 283 -20.96 6.58 22.12
CA ARG A 283 -21.15 5.13 21.90
C ARG A 283 -19.84 4.41 22.03
N GLN A 284 -19.45 4.09 23.27
CA GLN A 284 -18.20 3.44 23.58
C GLN A 284 -18.38 1.96 23.88
N PRO A 285 -17.38 1.09 23.57
CA PRO A 285 -16.10 1.39 22.91
C PRO A 285 -16.29 1.84 21.47
N ALA A 286 -15.53 2.88 21.05
CA ALA A 286 -15.53 3.39 19.68
C ALA A 286 -14.21 3.04 18.97
N LEU A 287 -14.33 2.39 17.82
CA LEU A 287 -13.22 2.01 16.96
C LEU A 287 -13.13 2.94 15.75
N LEU A 288 -11.97 3.55 15.54
CA LEU A 288 -11.68 4.34 14.36
C LEU A 288 -10.72 3.58 13.45
N ILE A 289 -11.16 3.29 12.22
CA ILE A 289 -10.38 2.60 11.19
C ILE A 289 -10.10 3.59 10.06
N ALA A 290 -8.84 4.00 9.93
CA ALA A 290 -8.40 4.90 8.88
C ALA A 290 -7.87 4.14 7.67
N GLY A 291 -8.34 4.54 6.50
CA GLY A 291 -7.88 3.98 5.23
C GLY A 291 -6.71 4.74 4.61
N PHE A 292 -6.05 4.11 3.65
CA PHE A 292 -4.94 4.73 2.93
C PHE A 292 -5.39 5.84 1.96
N GLY A 293 -6.71 6.04 1.80
CA GLY A 293 -7.26 7.15 1.04
C GLY A 293 -6.92 8.52 1.66
N LEU A 294 -6.92 8.62 3.00
CA LEU A 294 -6.65 9.86 3.72
C LEU A 294 -5.25 10.41 3.44
N GLN A 295 -4.28 9.51 3.29
CA GLN A 295 -2.88 9.90 3.16
C GLN A 295 -2.42 10.19 1.72
N ARG A 296 -3.36 10.41 0.78
CA ARG A 296 -3.08 10.67 -0.65
C ARG A 296 -3.00 12.17 -1.01
N HIS A 297 -2.70 13.01 -0.02
CA HIS A 297 -2.62 14.47 -0.13
C HIS A 297 -1.33 14.98 0.50
N SER A 298 -0.85 16.17 0.10
CA SER A 298 0.43 16.72 0.56
C SER A 298 0.49 16.96 2.07
N HIS A 299 -0.61 17.36 2.72
CA HIS A 299 -0.69 17.54 4.18
C HIS A 299 -1.28 16.34 4.92
N ALA A 300 -1.13 15.15 4.34
CA ALA A 300 -1.78 13.95 4.84
C ALA A 300 -1.25 13.47 6.19
N GLY A 301 0.02 13.70 6.50
CA GLY A 301 0.58 13.31 7.79
C GLY A 301 -0.02 14.08 8.95
N GLN A 302 -0.16 15.40 8.83
CA GLN A 302 -0.84 16.22 9.83
C GLN A 302 -2.33 15.88 9.93
N ALA A 303 -3.00 15.62 8.80
CA ALA A 303 -4.39 15.18 8.79
C ALA A 303 -4.55 13.83 9.51
N MET A 304 -3.66 12.87 9.25
CA MET A 304 -3.67 11.56 9.91
C MET A 304 -3.39 11.67 11.42
N ARG A 305 -2.50 12.58 11.85
CA ARG A 305 -2.29 12.86 13.28
C ARG A 305 -3.56 13.40 13.93
N ALA A 306 -4.25 14.38 13.30
CA ALA A 306 -5.49 14.93 13.80
C ALA A 306 -6.58 13.85 13.97
N VAL A 307 -6.72 12.95 12.99
CA VAL A 307 -7.67 11.84 13.05
C VAL A 307 -7.28 10.82 14.13
N ALA A 308 -5.98 10.47 14.21
CA ALA A 308 -5.47 9.50 15.18
C ALA A 308 -5.63 9.96 16.64
N LEU A 309 -5.73 11.27 16.93
CA LEU A 309 -5.92 11.78 18.27
C LEU A 309 -7.37 11.63 18.80
N LEU A 310 -8.37 11.42 17.93
CA LEU A 310 -9.77 11.29 18.38
C LEU A 310 -10.01 10.10 19.33
N PRO A 311 -9.44 8.88 19.11
CA PRO A 311 -9.56 7.80 20.06
C PRO A 311 -8.92 8.10 21.43
N ALA A 312 -7.78 8.78 21.45
CA ALA A 312 -7.13 9.20 22.70
C ALA A 312 -7.93 10.29 23.42
N LEU A 313 -8.48 11.26 22.69
CA LEU A 313 -9.32 12.33 23.22
C LEU A 313 -10.54 11.76 23.99
N THR A 314 -11.07 10.64 23.54
CA THR A 314 -12.27 9.99 24.08
C THR A 314 -12.01 8.77 24.93
N GLY A 315 -10.74 8.49 25.34
CA GLY A 315 -10.37 7.38 26.20
C GLY A 315 -10.52 5.98 25.57
N ASN A 316 -10.62 5.89 24.24
CA ASN A 316 -10.79 4.63 23.52
C ASN A 316 -9.49 3.85 23.27
N ILE A 317 -8.32 4.36 23.63
CA ILE A 317 -7.04 3.65 23.48
C ILE A 317 -6.83 2.67 24.63
N GLY A 318 -6.32 1.47 24.31
CA GLY A 318 -5.99 0.42 25.28
C GLY A 318 -7.21 -0.24 25.93
N ILE A 319 -8.32 -0.30 25.21
CA ILE A 319 -9.52 -1.01 25.62
C ILE A 319 -10.01 -1.93 24.49
N PRO A 320 -10.59 -3.11 24.83
CA PRO A 320 -11.17 -3.99 23.81
C PRO A 320 -12.30 -3.30 23.03
N GLY A 321 -12.34 -3.49 21.73
CA GLY A 321 -13.37 -2.92 20.85
C GLY A 321 -13.26 -1.42 20.58
N GLY A 322 -12.29 -0.74 21.20
CA GLY A 322 -11.97 0.67 20.95
C GLY A 322 -10.68 0.83 20.16
N GLY A 323 -10.28 2.09 19.96
CA GLY A 323 -8.93 2.44 19.52
C GLY A 323 -8.79 2.94 18.10
N TRP A 324 -7.53 2.97 17.69
CA TRP A 324 -7.03 3.38 16.39
C TRP A 324 -6.61 2.16 15.58
N GLN A 325 -7.08 2.05 14.32
CA GLN A 325 -6.59 1.06 13.38
C GLN A 325 -6.17 1.73 12.07
N TYR A 326 -4.87 1.57 11.72
CA TYR A 326 -4.32 1.95 10.43
C TYR A 326 -3.49 0.81 9.86
N ALA A 327 -2.42 0.43 10.53
CA ALA A 327 -1.60 -0.73 10.23
C ALA A 327 -1.14 -1.41 11.53
N ASN A 328 -1.08 -2.74 11.51
CA ASN A 328 -0.51 -3.53 12.60
C ASN A 328 0.80 -4.16 12.12
N LEU A 329 1.91 -3.65 12.61
CA LEU A 329 3.24 -4.14 12.25
C LEU A 329 3.82 -5.12 13.28
N ASN A 330 3.00 -5.65 14.20
CA ASN A 330 3.46 -6.61 15.21
C ASN A 330 4.06 -7.88 14.57
N SER A 331 3.52 -8.34 13.44
CA SER A 331 4.07 -9.48 12.70
C SER A 331 5.39 -9.17 11.96
N HIS A 332 5.82 -7.90 11.91
CA HIS A 332 7.09 -7.49 11.28
C HIS A 332 8.27 -7.69 12.23
N CYS A 333 8.34 -8.86 12.85
CA CYS A 333 9.35 -9.26 13.82
C CYS A 333 10.45 -10.18 13.21
N LEU A 334 10.38 -10.48 11.90
CA LEU A 334 11.35 -11.33 11.23
C LEU A 334 12.69 -10.61 11.08
N GLY A 335 13.77 -11.33 11.33
CA GLY A 335 15.13 -10.86 11.08
C GLY A 335 15.52 -10.89 9.60
N PRO A 336 16.65 -10.26 9.23
CA PRO A 336 17.20 -10.32 7.90
C PRO A 336 17.70 -11.75 7.57
N PRO A 337 17.86 -12.08 6.27
CA PRO A 337 18.54 -13.30 5.89
C PRO A 337 19.93 -13.43 6.54
N PRO A 338 20.32 -14.64 6.99
CA PRO A 338 21.62 -14.84 7.62
C PRO A 338 22.77 -14.76 6.61
N ALA A 339 23.98 -14.54 7.12
CA ALA A 339 25.25 -14.52 6.37
C ALA A 339 25.28 -13.52 5.20
N LEU A 340 24.53 -12.43 5.30
CA LEU A 340 24.69 -11.31 4.36
C LEU A 340 26.06 -10.67 4.51
N PRO A 341 26.74 -10.25 3.41
CA PRO A 341 27.98 -9.50 3.48
C PRO A 341 27.78 -8.19 4.25
N ALA A 342 28.84 -7.78 4.95
CA ALA A 342 28.83 -6.51 5.69
C ALA A 342 28.44 -5.32 4.80
N SER A 343 27.74 -4.37 5.37
CA SER A 343 27.32 -3.13 4.71
C SER A 343 28.25 -1.95 4.99
N ASP A 344 29.32 -2.15 5.74
CA ASP A 344 30.28 -1.10 6.08
C ASP A 344 30.97 -0.55 4.83
N GLY A 345 30.88 0.77 4.64
CA GLY A 345 31.42 1.44 3.46
C GLY A 345 30.59 1.31 2.18
N VAL A 346 29.45 0.64 2.22
CA VAL A 346 28.50 0.56 1.10
C VAL A 346 27.89 1.95 0.84
N GLN A 347 27.97 2.42 -0.40
CA GLN A 347 27.40 3.71 -0.79
C GLN A 347 25.87 3.60 -0.87
N SER A 348 25.18 4.66 -0.48
CA SER A 348 23.73 4.75 -0.57
C SER A 348 23.30 6.11 -1.08
N ARG A 349 22.38 6.10 -2.03
CA ARG A 349 21.66 7.27 -2.49
C ARG A 349 20.19 6.89 -2.66
N SER A 350 19.28 7.79 -2.26
CA SER A 350 17.87 7.53 -2.43
C SER A 350 17.09 8.77 -2.86
N PHE A 351 15.87 8.54 -3.37
CA PHE A 351 14.93 9.57 -3.79
C PHE A 351 13.49 9.15 -3.43
N PRO A 352 12.54 10.10 -3.27
CA PRO A 352 11.14 9.76 -2.98
C PRO A 352 10.52 8.91 -4.09
N THR A 353 9.90 7.79 -3.72
CA THR A 353 9.34 6.81 -4.68
C THR A 353 8.41 7.45 -5.71
N SER A 354 7.52 8.38 -5.32
CA SER A 354 6.61 9.06 -6.25
C SER A 354 7.33 9.86 -7.35
N ARG A 355 8.59 10.26 -7.13
CA ARG A 355 9.41 11.04 -8.06
C ARG A 355 10.27 10.19 -8.99
N LEU A 356 10.00 8.91 -9.14
CA LEU A 356 10.79 8.01 -9.99
C LEU A 356 11.04 8.58 -11.40
N GLY A 357 9.99 9.02 -12.09
CA GLY A 357 10.11 9.56 -13.45
C GLY A 357 11.05 10.75 -13.56
N ARG A 358 10.99 11.67 -12.61
CA ARG A 358 11.89 12.81 -12.47
C ARG A 358 13.30 12.38 -12.10
N SER A 359 13.42 11.50 -11.12
CA SER A 359 14.72 11.05 -10.61
C SER A 359 15.54 10.29 -11.65
N LEU A 360 14.90 9.50 -12.52
CA LEU A 360 15.55 8.83 -13.63
C LEU A 360 16.23 9.82 -14.62
N GLN A 361 15.76 11.07 -14.70
CA GLN A 361 16.23 12.07 -15.66
C GLN A 361 17.13 13.13 -15.01
N GLU A 362 16.87 13.49 -13.74
CA GLU A 362 17.48 14.64 -13.09
C GLU A 362 18.60 14.28 -12.11
N LEU A 363 18.61 13.03 -11.56
CA LEU A 363 19.69 12.63 -10.68
C LEU A 363 21.03 12.70 -11.40
N SER A 364 21.97 13.40 -10.80
CA SER A 364 23.33 13.61 -11.31
C SER A 364 24.34 13.22 -10.21
N ASP A 365 25.58 13.02 -10.63
CA ASP A 365 26.72 12.72 -9.76
C ASP A 365 26.56 11.42 -8.90
N PRO A 366 26.50 10.27 -9.58
CA PRO A 366 26.42 10.06 -11.02
C PRO A 366 24.96 10.08 -11.57
N HIS A 367 24.81 10.27 -12.87
CA HIS A 367 23.53 9.98 -13.55
C HIS A 367 23.18 8.50 -13.44
N LEU A 368 21.87 8.19 -13.39
CA LEU A 368 21.41 6.81 -13.52
C LEU A 368 21.63 6.33 -14.95
N ARG A 369 22.23 5.14 -15.10
CA ARG A 369 22.54 4.49 -16.37
C ARG A 369 21.90 3.11 -16.50
N ALA A 370 21.63 2.45 -15.36
CA ALA A 370 20.94 1.16 -15.36
C ALA A 370 19.86 1.12 -14.29
N ALA A 371 18.88 0.24 -14.51
CA ALA A 371 17.86 -0.11 -13.53
C ALA A 371 17.66 -1.63 -13.47
N TRP A 372 17.61 -2.17 -12.25
CA TRP A 372 17.10 -3.48 -11.91
C TRP A 372 15.74 -3.32 -11.25
N ILE A 373 14.69 -3.87 -11.85
CA ILE A 373 13.30 -3.72 -11.41
C ILE A 373 12.72 -5.09 -11.12
N GLU A 374 12.21 -5.29 -9.90
CA GLU A 374 11.57 -6.54 -9.50
C GLU A 374 10.33 -6.30 -8.66
N LYS A 375 9.36 -7.24 -8.73
CA LYS A 375 8.09 -7.21 -7.98
C LYS A 375 7.27 -5.94 -8.21
N ALA A 376 7.51 -5.21 -9.30
CA ALA A 376 6.94 -3.89 -9.60
C ALA A 376 6.65 -3.70 -11.10
N ASN A 377 5.67 -2.83 -11.39
CA ASN A 377 5.37 -2.37 -12.74
C ASN A 377 5.31 -0.82 -12.74
N PRO A 378 6.46 -0.12 -12.59
CA PRO A 378 6.50 1.32 -12.37
C PRO A 378 5.85 2.14 -13.49
N VAL A 379 5.89 1.73 -14.75
CA VAL A 379 5.23 2.44 -15.85
C VAL A 379 3.72 2.55 -15.61
N SER A 380 3.10 1.53 -15.05
CA SER A 380 1.68 1.49 -14.73
C SER A 380 1.34 2.13 -13.38
N GLN A 381 2.24 2.03 -12.39
CA GLN A 381 1.96 2.36 -10.99
C GLN A 381 2.30 3.81 -10.62
N HIS A 382 3.32 4.40 -11.24
CA HIS A 382 3.83 5.71 -10.86
C HIS A 382 3.06 6.87 -11.48
N PRO A 383 2.95 8.00 -10.76
CA PRO A 383 2.44 9.23 -11.32
C PRO A 383 3.39 9.75 -12.44
N ARG A 384 2.87 10.66 -13.28
CA ARG A 384 3.62 11.23 -14.40
C ARG A 384 4.22 10.17 -15.33
N THR A 385 3.40 9.21 -15.72
CA THR A 385 3.81 8.03 -16.52
C THR A 385 4.70 8.35 -17.70
N LYS A 386 4.48 9.49 -18.40
CA LYS A 386 5.34 9.92 -19.55
C LYS A 386 6.80 10.12 -19.13
N GLU A 387 7.03 10.64 -17.93
CA GLU A 387 8.38 10.87 -17.41
C GLU A 387 9.04 9.55 -17.02
N VAL A 388 8.28 8.62 -16.44
CA VAL A 388 8.77 7.27 -16.13
C VAL A 388 9.18 6.54 -17.41
N ILE A 389 8.32 6.56 -18.43
CA ILE A 389 8.63 5.97 -19.75
C ILE A 389 9.90 6.59 -20.35
N ARG A 390 9.98 7.93 -20.37
CA ARG A 390 11.15 8.64 -20.92
C ARG A 390 12.41 8.32 -20.13
N GLY A 391 12.32 8.31 -18.80
CA GLY A 391 13.45 8.01 -17.92
C GLY A 391 13.99 6.59 -18.13
N LEU A 392 13.12 5.57 -18.12
CA LEU A 392 13.52 4.19 -18.35
C LEU A 392 14.07 3.97 -19.78
N ALA A 393 13.43 4.56 -20.80
CA ALA A 393 13.89 4.45 -22.17
C ALA A 393 15.25 5.14 -22.44
N GLY A 394 15.66 6.05 -21.56
CA GLY A 394 16.96 6.75 -21.64
C GLY A 394 18.10 5.99 -20.98
N LEU A 395 17.85 4.91 -20.23
CA LEU A 395 18.89 4.12 -19.58
C LEU A 395 19.59 3.18 -20.56
N GLU A 396 20.87 2.93 -20.34
CA GLU A 396 21.69 2.01 -21.14
C GLU A 396 21.31 0.55 -20.89
N MET A 397 20.82 0.23 -19.67
CA MET A 397 20.37 -1.10 -19.35
C MET A 397 19.19 -1.07 -18.36
N VAL A 398 18.11 -1.76 -18.72
CA VAL A 398 16.96 -2.01 -17.85
C VAL A 398 16.73 -3.51 -17.78
N VAL A 399 16.82 -4.07 -16.60
CA VAL A 399 16.52 -5.47 -16.28
C VAL A 399 15.23 -5.52 -15.50
N VAL A 400 14.27 -6.33 -15.92
CA VAL A 400 12.98 -6.51 -15.23
C VAL A 400 12.78 -7.98 -14.90
N VAL A 401 12.48 -8.28 -13.64
CA VAL A 401 12.10 -9.64 -13.18
C VAL A 401 10.58 -9.66 -13.03
N ASP A 402 9.88 -10.37 -13.90
CA ASP A 402 8.40 -10.43 -13.92
C ASP A 402 7.90 -11.79 -14.42
N GLN A 403 6.64 -12.10 -14.12
CA GLN A 403 5.95 -13.32 -14.60
C GLN A 403 5.31 -13.14 -15.97
N PHE A 404 5.03 -11.90 -16.38
CA PHE A 404 4.30 -11.55 -17.59
C PHE A 404 4.94 -10.36 -18.31
N LEU A 405 4.60 -10.18 -19.58
CA LEU A 405 4.92 -8.91 -20.25
C LEU A 405 3.98 -7.79 -19.78
N THR A 406 4.57 -6.75 -19.22
CA THR A 406 3.91 -5.56 -18.68
C THR A 406 4.34 -4.30 -19.45
N ASP A 407 3.72 -3.15 -19.15
CA ASP A 407 4.15 -1.89 -19.76
C ASP A 407 5.62 -1.57 -19.40
N THR A 408 6.10 -1.98 -18.22
CA THR A 408 7.51 -1.82 -17.82
C THR A 408 8.43 -2.77 -18.60
N THR A 409 8.07 -4.05 -18.73
CA THR A 409 8.91 -5.03 -19.45
C THR A 409 9.08 -4.67 -20.91
N ARG A 410 8.12 -3.93 -21.50
CA ARG A 410 8.21 -3.43 -22.88
C ARG A 410 9.35 -2.42 -23.08
N LEU A 411 9.88 -1.82 -22.02
CA LEU A 411 11.03 -0.91 -22.05
C LEU A 411 12.33 -1.61 -21.67
N ALA A 412 12.26 -2.85 -21.15
CA ALA A 412 13.43 -3.58 -20.66
C ALA A 412 14.39 -3.99 -21.78
N HIS A 413 15.67 -4.04 -21.47
CA HIS A 413 16.72 -4.69 -22.27
C HIS A 413 16.73 -6.19 -22.01
N PHE A 414 16.51 -6.60 -20.76
CA PHE A 414 16.37 -7.98 -20.34
C PHE A 414 15.11 -8.16 -19.51
N VAL A 415 14.35 -9.24 -19.77
CA VAL A 415 13.23 -9.67 -18.93
C VAL A 415 13.54 -11.08 -18.43
N LEU A 416 13.63 -11.22 -17.10
CA LEU A 416 13.91 -12.48 -16.44
C LEU A 416 12.61 -13.08 -15.89
N PRO A 417 12.29 -14.37 -16.19
CA PRO A 417 11.05 -14.99 -15.76
C PRO A 417 11.06 -15.23 -14.24
N ALA A 418 10.14 -14.58 -13.52
CA ALA A 418 9.97 -14.73 -12.08
C ALA A 418 9.17 -15.99 -11.72
N LYS A 419 9.51 -16.57 -10.55
CA LYS A 419 8.71 -17.63 -9.94
C LYS A 419 7.32 -17.13 -9.54
N THR A 420 6.40 -18.06 -9.31
CA THR A 420 5.16 -17.80 -8.57
C THR A 420 5.36 -18.01 -7.06
N LEU A 421 4.37 -17.59 -6.28
CA LEU A 421 4.38 -17.80 -4.82
C LEU A 421 4.43 -19.30 -4.41
N PHE A 422 4.00 -20.19 -5.28
CA PHE A 422 3.91 -21.63 -5.00
C PHE A 422 5.24 -22.38 -5.22
N GLU A 423 6.24 -21.74 -5.78
CA GLU A 423 7.47 -22.38 -6.29
C GLU A 423 8.68 -22.20 -5.37
N GLU A 424 8.54 -21.49 -4.26
CA GLU A 424 9.57 -21.34 -3.23
C GLU A 424 8.94 -21.17 -1.85
N GLU A 425 9.55 -21.75 -0.82
CA GLU A 425 9.14 -21.59 0.57
C GLU A 425 9.68 -20.27 1.12
N ASP A 426 8.87 -19.56 1.96
CA ASP A 426 9.26 -18.27 2.54
C ASP A 426 8.41 -17.95 3.77
N LEU A 427 8.88 -17.04 4.63
CA LEU A 427 8.11 -16.47 5.73
C LEU A 427 7.40 -15.20 5.28
N VAL A 428 6.14 -15.06 5.68
CA VAL A 428 5.29 -13.93 5.31
C VAL A 428 4.63 -13.34 6.55
N ASN A 429 4.59 -12.03 6.63
CA ASN A 429 3.87 -11.27 7.65
C ASN A 429 2.70 -10.50 7.05
N ALA A 430 1.81 -9.99 7.92
CA ALA A 430 0.67 -9.17 7.54
C ALA A 430 0.80 -7.77 8.16
N TYR A 431 -0.05 -6.84 7.72
CA TYR A 431 -0.16 -5.53 8.36
C TYR A 431 -1.60 -5.21 8.84
N TRP A 432 -2.39 -6.26 9.06
CA TRP A 432 -3.71 -6.19 9.68
C TRP A 432 -3.86 -7.11 10.90
N HIS A 433 -3.13 -8.24 10.92
CA HIS A 433 -3.15 -9.20 12.02
C HIS A 433 -1.71 -9.53 12.46
N PRO A 434 -1.48 -9.98 13.70
CA PRO A 434 -0.14 -10.17 14.25
C PRO A 434 0.58 -11.44 13.78
N TYR A 435 -0.05 -12.26 12.93
CA TYR A 435 0.47 -13.59 12.62
C TYR A 435 1.58 -13.56 11.58
N VAL A 436 2.68 -14.25 11.88
CA VAL A 436 3.67 -14.74 10.91
C VAL A 436 3.14 -16.05 10.32
N GLN A 437 3.37 -16.28 9.04
CA GLN A 437 2.91 -17.45 8.30
C GLN A 437 4.02 -18.02 7.43
N LEU A 438 4.03 -19.36 7.27
CA LEU A 438 4.91 -20.04 6.33
C LEU A 438 4.20 -20.21 4.98
N ARG A 439 4.77 -19.60 3.94
CA ARG A 439 4.41 -19.85 2.55
C ARG A 439 5.11 -21.12 2.08
N GLN A 440 4.48 -22.27 2.27
CA GLN A 440 5.04 -23.55 1.88
C GLN A 440 5.13 -23.66 0.35
N LYS A 441 6.21 -24.29 -0.14
CA LYS A 441 6.36 -24.63 -1.55
C LYS A 441 5.32 -25.67 -1.96
N VAL A 442 4.58 -25.40 -3.03
CA VAL A 442 3.48 -26.24 -3.54
C VAL A 442 3.88 -26.94 -4.84
N LEU A 443 4.62 -26.25 -5.70
CA LEU A 443 5.01 -26.71 -7.04
C LEU A 443 6.51 -26.55 -7.25
N ASP A 444 7.07 -27.34 -8.14
CA ASP A 444 8.36 -27.00 -8.73
C ASP A 444 8.19 -25.95 -9.82
N PRO A 445 9.12 -24.98 -9.96
CA PRO A 445 9.06 -24.02 -11.03
C PRO A 445 9.15 -24.72 -12.39
N PRO A 446 8.49 -24.19 -13.44
CA PRO A 446 8.65 -24.70 -14.79
C PRO A 446 10.12 -24.69 -15.22
N LYS A 447 10.50 -25.62 -16.08
CA LYS A 447 11.84 -25.62 -16.65
C LYS A 447 12.13 -24.28 -17.32
N GLY A 448 13.22 -23.62 -16.91
CA GLY A 448 13.62 -22.31 -17.41
C GLY A 448 13.18 -21.13 -16.56
N VAL A 449 12.38 -21.33 -15.52
CA VAL A 449 12.11 -20.33 -14.47
C VAL A 449 13.08 -20.56 -13.32
N ARG A 450 13.68 -19.47 -12.81
CA ARG A 450 14.51 -19.47 -11.60
C ARG A 450 13.84 -18.66 -10.49
N THR A 451 14.08 -19.03 -9.24
CA THR A 451 13.69 -18.22 -8.10
C THR A 451 14.59 -16.98 -8.03
N GLU A 452 14.12 -15.91 -7.39
CA GLU A 452 14.97 -14.74 -7.17
C GLU A 452 16.20 -15.10 -6.34
N THR A 453 16.10 -16.05 -5.40
CA THR A 453 17.22 -16.61 -4.65
C THR A 453 18.28 -17.18 -5.59
N GLU A 454 17.87 -18.01 -6.59
CA GLU A 454 18.77 -18.56 -7.59
C GLU A 454 19.38 -17.49 -8.50
N ILE A 455 18.59 -16.49 -8.92
CA ILE A 455 19.07 -15.40 -9.76
C ILE A 455 20.18 -14.60 -9.03
N TRP A 456 19.95 -14.20 -7.77
CA TRP A 456 20.92 -13.46 -6.99
C TRP A 456 22.19 -14.28 -6.72
N ARG A 457 22.06 -15.57 -6.42
CA ARG A 457 23.19 -16.48 -6.27
C ARG A 457 24.05 -16.54 -7.53
N GLU A 458 23.42 -16.72 -8.68
CA GLU A 458 24.10 -16.81 -9.97
C GLU A 458 24.85 -15.51 -10.34
N LEU A 459 24.26 -14.34 -10.01
CA LEU A 459 24.92 -13.05 -10.18
C LEU A 459 26.16 -12.93 -9.27
N CYS A 460 26.06 -13.36 -8.01
CA CYS A 460 27.19 -13.39 -7.08
C CYS A 460 28.31 -14.28 -7.60
N VAL A 461 28.01 -15.51 -8.06
CA VAL A 461 28.99 -16.42 -8.62
C VAL A 461 29.74 -15.79 -9.80
N ARG A 462 29.04 -15.16 -10.74
CA ARG A 462 29.63 -14.52 -11.92
C ARG A 462 30.52 -13.31 -11.57
N CYS A 463 30.20 -12.63 -10.49
CA CYS A 463 30.97 -11.48 -9.99
C CYS A 463 32.10 -11.90 -9.06
N GLY A 464 32.22 -13.17 -8.65
CA GLY A 464 33.16 -13.62 -7.64
C GLY A 464 32.83 -13.07 -6.23
N TYR A 465 31.55 -12.80 -5.96
CA TYR A 465 31.07 -12.36 -4.66
C TYR A 465 30.77 -13.52 -3.73
N PRO A 466 30.71 -13.29 -2.41
CA PRO A 466 30.33 -14.29 -1.43
C PRO A 466 28.95 -14.92 -1.74
N THR A 467 28.81 -16.22 -1.55
CA THR A 467 27.57 -16.98 -1.79
C THR A 467 26.99 -17.61 -0.53
N GLU A 468 27.63 -17.38 0.63
CA GLU A 468 27.33 -18.04 1.90
C GLU A 468 25.84 -17.87 2.29
N ALA A 469 25.25 -16.70 2.04
CA ALA A 469 23.82 -16.44 2.31
C ALA A 469 22.88 -17.35 1.49
N PHE A 470 23.35 -17.85 0.33
CA PHE A 470 22.60 -18.74 -0.55
C PHE A 470 22.88 -20.21 -0.33
N ASP A 471 24.06 -20.55 0.24
CA ASP A 471 24.52 -21.92 0.42
C ASP A 471 24.03 -22.54 1.74
N ILE A 472 23.34 -21.78 2.59
CA ILE A 472 22.63 -22.27 3.78
C ILE A 472 21.43 -23.09 3.36
N ASP A 473 21.19 -24.23 4.05
CA ASP A 473 19.96 -25.00 3.85
C ASP A 473 18.72 -24.11 3.91
N PRO A 474 17.77 -24.18 2.96
CA PRO A 474 16.61 -23.29 2.94
C PRO A 474 15.79 -23.28 4.23
N THR A 475 15.63 -24.44 4.90
CA THR A 475 14.90 -24.54 6.17
C THR A 475 15.66 -23.85 7.31
N GLU A 476 16.99 -24.05 7.38
CA GLU A 476 17.84 -23.39 8.37
C GLU A 476 17.90 -21.87 8.14
N ARG A 477 17.89 -21.44 6.87
CA ARG A 477 17.82 -20.00 6.54
C ARG A 477 16.54 -19.36 7.09
N LEU A 478 15.37 -19.97 6.85
CA LEU A 478 14.10 -19.46 7.36
C LEU A 478 14.06 -19.48 8.89
N ARG A 479 14.60 -20.56 9.51
CA ARG A 479 14.68 -20.66 10.97
C ARG A 479 15.49 -19.50 11.57
N ALA A 480 16.63 -19.18 10.97
CA ALA A 480 17.50 -18.09 11.43
C ALA A 480 16.88 -16.68 11.27
N MET A 481 15.79 -16.55 10.53
CA MET A 481 15.05 -15.30 10.35
C MET A 481 13.90 -15.13 11.34
N LEU A 482 13.58 -16.15 12.13
CA LEU A 482 12.58 -16.06 13.20
C LEU A 482 13.10 -15.19 14.35
N PRO A 483 12.21 -14.56 15.15
CA PRO A 483 12.61 -13.81 16.33
C PRO A 483 13.39 -14.69 17.32
N GLU A 484 14.29 -14.10 18.07
CA GLU A 484 15.07 -14.78 19.11
C GLU A 484 14.16 -15.55 20.06
N GLY A 485 14.53 -16.80 20.38
CA GLY A 485 13.74 -17.69 21.25
C GLY A 485 12.57 -18.42 20.55
N HIS A 486 12.42 -18.27 19.22
CA HIS A 486 11.37 -18.92 18.45
C HIS A 486 11.91 -19.90 17.39
N ASP A 487 13.12 -20.42 17.57
CA ASP A 487 13.78 -21.31 16.58
C ASP A 487 12.93 -22.54 16.21
N ASP A 488 12.16 -23.06 17.17
CA ASP A 488 11.28 -24.22 16.99
C ASP A 488 9.95 -23.88 16.31
N ALA A 489 9.63 -22.58 16.16
CA ALA A 489 8.34 -22.14 15.62
C ALA A 489 8.15 -22.53 14.14
N LEU A 490 9.24 -22.75 13.38
CA LEU A 490 9.15 -23.08 11.95
C LEU A 490 8.34 -24.35 11.68
N GLU A 491 8.49 -25.37 12.51
CA GLU A 491 7.71 -26.62 12.36
C GLU A 491 6.23 -26.39 12.66
N ALA A 492 5.91 -25.60 13.69
CA ALA A 492 4.53 -25.25 14.00
C ALA A 492 3.88 -24.35 12.93
N LEU A 493 4.68 -23.50 12.25
CA LEU A 493 4.24 -22.66 11.13
C LEU A 493 3.83 -23.47 9.89
N ARG A 494 4.26 -24.74 9.79
CA ARG A 494 3.79 -25.64 8.71
C ARG A 494 2.31 -25.98 8.87
N ASP A 495 1.84 -25.98 10.09
CA ASP A 495 0.47 -26.40 10.42
C ASP A 495 -0.47 -25.21 10.68
N ARG A 496 0.04 -24.09 11.20
CA ARG A 496 -0.78 -22.93 11.55
C ARG A 496 0.01 -21.61 11.61
N PRO A 497 -0.64 -20.46 11.40
CA PRO A 497 -0.07 -19.14 11.69
C PRO A 497 0.24 -18.99 13.20
N LEU A 498 1.29 -18.21 13.51
CA LEU A 498 1.70 -17.95 14.90
C LEU A 498 1.87 -16.43 15.11
N ASP A 499 1.38 -15.96 16.25
CA ASP A 499 1.77 -14.65 16.76
C ASP A 499 3.12 -14.77 17.48
N LEU A 500 4.16 -14.22 16.87
CA LEU A 500 5.53 -14.23 17.40
C LEU A 500 5.93 -12.87 17.99
N SER A 501 4.99 -11.92 18.06
CA SER A 501 5.27 -10.55 18.52
C SER A 501 5.43 -10.44 20.03
N GLY A 502 4.90 -11.37 20.81
CA GLY A 502 4.82 -11.29 22.25
C GLY A 502 3.89 -10.17 22.77
N GLN A 503 3.10 -9.56 21.90
CA GLN A 503 2.15 -8.50 22.22
C GLN A 503 0.80 -9.09 22.65
N GLY A 504 0.10 -8.40 23.55
CA GLY A 504 -1.27 -8.76 23.91
C GLY A 504 -2.29 -8.41 22.82
N ASP A 505 -3.52 -8.93 22.97
CA ASP A 505 -4.61 -8.67 22.02
C ASP A 505 -5.07 -7.20 22.00
N VAL A 506 -4.87 -6.47 23.10
CA VAL A 506 -5.24 -5.05 23.23
C VAL A 506 -3.97 -4.20 23.10
N ALA A 507 -3.91 -3.39 22.09
CA ALA A 507 -2.80 -2.46 21.89
C ALA A 507 -2.81 -1.38 22.99
N TRP A 508 -1.64 -1.16 23.62
CA TRP A 508 -1.47 -0.19 24.70
C TRP A 508 -2.42 -0.41 25.90
N GLU A 509 -2.72 -1.66 26.24
CA GLU A 509 -3.56 -2.00 27.40
C GLU A 509 -2.95 -1.47 28.71
N ASP A 510 -1.62 -1.49 28.80
CA ASP A 510 -0.80 -0.99 29.90
C ASP A 510 -0.65 0.55 29.92
N ARG A 511 -1.17 1.25 28.90
CA ARG A 511 -1.01 2.71 28.71
C ARG A 511 0.44 3.17 28.59
N VAL A 512 1.35 2.29 28.19
CA VAL A 512 2.75 2.62 27.89
C VAL A 512 2.92 2.83 26.38
N PHE A 513 3.45 3.99 26.00
CA PHE A 513 3.63 4.39 24.61
C PHE A 513 5.12 4.53 24.31
N GLU A 514 5.56 4.09 23.13
CA GLU A 514 6.96 4.17 22.70
C GLU A 514 7.31 5.56 22.11
N THR A 515 6.64 6.59 22.55
CA THR A 515 6.92 8.00 22.24
C THR A 515 8.04 8.53 23.13
N PRO A 516 8.69 9.65 22.79
CA PRO A 516 9.68 10.31 23.66
C PRO A 516 9.16 10.65 25.06
N SER A 517 7.88 11.03 25.17
CA SER A 517 7.23 11.36 26.45
C SER A 517 6.76 10.13 27.24
N GLY A 518 6.70 8.95 26.62
CA GLY A 518 6.05 7.77 27.17
C GLY A 518 4.51 7.86 27.20
N LYS A 519 3.94 8.88 26.57
CA LYS A 519 2.51 9.18 26.50
C LYS A 519 2.02 9.34 25.06
N VAL A 520 0.72 9.43 24.84
CA VAL A 520 0.16 9.86 23.54
C VAL A 520 0.55 11.32 23.29
N GLU A 521 1.20 11.60 22.16
CA GLU A 521 1.67 12.95 21.82
C GLU A 521 0.62 13.72 21.00
N PHE A 522 -0.13 14.61 21.67
CA PHE A 522 -0.99 15.60 21.06
C PHE A 522 -0.18 16.72 20.40
N THR A 523 1.00 17.02 20.98
CA THR A 523 2.07 17.79 20.35
C THR A 523 3.30 16.90 20.20
N SER A 524 4.01 17.02 19.08
CA SER A 524 5.23 16.23 18.83
C SER A 524 6.33 17.12 18.29
N GLU A 525 7.34 17.37 19.12
CA GLU A 525 8.55 18.09 18.70
C GLU A 525 9.31 17.30 17.61
N ALA A 526 9.22 15.96 17.65
CA ALA A 526 9.82 15.11 16.65
C ALA A 526 9.20 15.34 15.24
N ALA A 527 7.93 15.70 15.16
CA ALA A 527 7.29 16.05 13.89
C ALA A 527 7.94 17.30 13.28
N THR A 528 8.23 18.32 14.08
CA THR A 528 8.92 19.53 13.64
C THR A 528 10.38 19.26 13.25
N GLN A 529 11.09 18.49 14.06
CA GLN A 529 12.52 18.22 13.84
C GLN A 529 12.78 17.35 12.62
N LEU A 530 11.95 16.33 12.40
CA LEU A 530 12.14 15.36 11.31
C LEU A 530 11.51 15.81 9.99
N TRP A 531 10.39 16.51 10.05
CA TRP A 531 9.56 16.79 8.88
C TRP A 531 9.32 18.28 8.60
N GLY A 532 9.71 19.16 9.54
CA GLY A 532 9.51 20.61 9.38
C GLY A 532 8.04 21.05 9.43
N VAL A 533 7.16 20.22 9.98
CA VAL A 533 5.74 20.53 10.18
C VAL A 533 5.48 21.08 11.59
N ASP A 534 4.29 21.67 11.82
CA ASP A 534 3.89 22.11 13.14
C ASP A 534 3.85 20.94 14.14
N SER A 535 4.29 21.16 15.37
CA SER A 535 4.23 20.14 16.43
C SER A 535 2.80 19.75 16.78
N VAL A 536 1.86 20.68 16.67
CA VAL A 536 0.41 20.44 16.82
C VAL A 536 -0.21 20.15 15.47
N PRO A 537 -1.00 19.07 15.31
CA PRO A 537 -1.67 18.82 14.03
C PRO A 537 -2.64 19.96 13.67
N GLY A 538 -2.64 20.31 12.39
CA GLY A 538 -3.42 21.40 11.84
C GLY A 538 -4.04 21.05 10.49
N PHE A 539 -4.67 22.04 9.88
CA PHE A 539 -5.17 21.94 8.51
C PHE A 539 -4.64 23.12 7.69
N ASP A 540 -4.02 22.79 6.57
CA ASP A 540 -3.62 23.73 5.54
C ASP A 540 -4.34 23.41 4.23
N ALA A 541 -4.62 24.46 3.44
CA ALA A 541 -5.20 24.27 2.12
C ALA A 541 -4.21 23.55 1.19
N LEU A 542 -4.71 22.54 0.48
CA LEU A 542 -3.89 21.77 -0.45
C LEU A 542 -3.54 22.60 -1.69
N PRO A 543 -2.32 22.49 -2.23
CA PRO A 543 -1.90 23.12 -3.49
C PRO A 543 -2.81 22.82 -4.68
N GLU A 544 -3.33 21.61 -4.78
CA GLU A 544 -4.32 21.19 -5.79
C GLU A 544 -5.67 20.82 -5.13
N GLY A 545 -6.04 21.50 -4.05
CA GLY A 545 -7.32 21.34 -3.37
C GLY A 545 -8.42 22.22 -3.95
N HIS A 546 -9.61 22.15 -3.35
CA HIS A 546 -10.77 22.95 -3.77
C HIS A 546 -10.62 24.46 -3.47
N LEU A 547 -9.71 24.83 -2.57
CA LEU A 547 -9.39 26.21 -2.21
C LEU A 547 -8.20 26.78 -3.02
N SER A 548 -7.61 26.01 -3.94
CA SER A 548 -6.48 26.46 -4.75
C SER A 548 -6.96 27.23 -5.98
N ASP A 549 -6.11 28.13 -6.51
CA ASP A 549 -6.37 28.87 -7.75
C ASP A 549 -6.54 27.94 -8.96
N LEU A 550 -5.95 26.73 -8.91
CA LEU A 550 -6.12 25.71 -9.93
C LEU A 550 -7.56 25.20 -10.06
N SER A 551 -8.38 25.37 -9.03
CA SER A 551 -9.79 24.96 -9.06
C SER A 551 -10.65 25.74 -10.06
N GLU A 552 -10.23 26.94 -10.48
CA GLU A 552 -10.90 27.70 -11.54
C GLU A 552 -10.67 27.08 -12.93
N GLN A 553 -9.44 26.60 -13.19
CA GLN A 553 -9.07 25.97 -14.46
C GLN A 553 -9.41 24.50 -14.52
N TYR A 554 -9.25 23.78 -13.40
CA TYR A 554 -9.47 22.34 -13.28
C TYR A 554 -10.43 22.08 -12.13
N PRO A 555 -11.76 22.23 -12.33
CA PRO A 555 -12.74 22.27 -11.24
C PRO A 555 -13.01 20.93 -10.56
N LEU A 556 -12.60 19.80 -11.17
CA LEU A 556 -12.87 18.47 -10.65
C LEU A 556 -11.67 17.88 -9.90
N GLN A 557 -11.92 17.21 -8.77
CA GLN A 557 -10.93 16.46 -8.02
C GLN A 557 -10.94 15.01 -8.48
N LEU A 558 -9.82 14.52 -8.99
CA LEU A 558 -9.69 13.13 -9.43
C LEU A 558 -9.29 12.22 -8.27
N LEU A 559 -10.05 11.13 -8.09
CA LEU A 559 -9.70 10.01 -7.22
C LEU A 559 -9.36 8.78 -8.06
N THR A 560 -8.26 8.08 -7.69
CA THR A 560 -7.82 6.85 -8.36
C THR A 560 -7.82 5.72 -7.35
N CYS A 561 -9.01 5.12 -7.13
CA CYS A 561 -9.17 4.14 -6.05
C CYS A 561 -8.93 2.70 -6.53
N LYS A 562 -8.81 1.81 -5.55
CA LYS A 562 -8.63 0.36 -5.75
C LYS A 562 -9.91 -0.31 -6.24
N THR A 563 -9.77 -1.49 -6.81
CA THR A 563 -10.87 -2.41 -7.10
C THR A 563 -10.69 -3.72 -6.34
N ARG A 564 -11.77 -4.44 -6.11
CA ARG A 564 -11.76 -5.74 -5.43
C ARG A 564 -11.05 -6.82 -6.26
N GLU A 565 -11.14 -6.76 -7.57
CA GLU A 565 -10.74 -7.80 -8.50
C GLU A 565 -9.24 -7.79 -8.81
N ARG A 566 -8.55 -6.64 -8.67
CA ARG A 566 -7.11 -6.48 -8.96
C ARG A 566 -6.33 -5.99 -7.74
N ILE A 567 -5.01 -6.10 -7.82
CA ILE A 567 -4.07 -5.36 -6.99
C ILE A 567 -3.17 -4.58 -7.93
N HIS A 568 -3.41 -3.28 -8.08
CA HIS A 568 -2.72 -2.43 -9.06
C HIS A 568 -2.80 -3.02 -10.48
N SER A 569 -1.66 -3.28 -11.12
CA SER A 569 -1.60 -3.92 -12.45
C SER A 569 -1.59 -5.46 -12.41
N GLN A 570 -1.82 -6.09 -11.26
CA GLN A 570 -1.82 -7.55 -11.14
C GLN A 570 -3.21 -8.13 -11.35
N PHE A 571 -3.27 -9.32 -11.94
CA PHE A 571 -4.45 -10.15 -12.22
C PHE A 571 -5.31 -9.71 -13.41
N GLY A 572 -5.26 -8.47 -13.87
CA GLY A 572 -6.11 -7.99 -14.97
C GLY A 572 -5.82 -8.61 -16.34
N ASN A 573 -4.73 -9.40 -16.46
CA ASN A 573 -4.45 -10.21 -17.64
C ASN A 573 -5.20 -11.54 -17.66
N LEU A 574 -5.82 -11.94 -16.53
CA LEU A 574 -6.54 -13.20 -16.39
C LEU A 574 -7.97 -13.07 -16.91
N GLU A 575 -8.43 -14.07 -17.68
CA GLU A 575 -9.77 -14.06 -18.27
C GLU A 575 -10.85 -14.12 -17.19
N GLY A 576 -10.72 -15.01 -16.21
CA GLY A 576 -11.65 -15.14 -15.11
C GLY A 576 -11.77 -13.89 -14.22
N ILE A 577 -10.73 -13.05 -14.17
CA ILE A 577 -10.82 -11.73 -13.50
C ILE A 577 -11.57 -10.74 -14.37
N ARG A 578 -11.30 -10.69 -15.68
CA ARG A 578 -11.98 -9.74 -16.59
C ARG A 578 -13.48 -9.99 -16.70
N GLU A 579 -13.91 -11.25 -16.57
CA GLU A 579 -15.34 -11.60 -16.58
C GLU A 579 -16.13 -11.06 -15.38
N VAL A 580 -15.46 -10.87 -14.23
CA VAL A 580 -16.11 -10.42 -12.98
C VAL A 580 -15.75 -8.98 -12.60
N GLU A 581 -14.77 -8.38 -13.29
CA GLU A 581 -14.30 -7.04 -12.99
C GLU A 581 -15.34 -5.98 -13.38
N ARG A 582 -15.49 -4.96 -12.52
CA ARG A 582 -16.30 -3.79 -12.85
C ARG A 582 -15.73 -3.04 -14.07
N PRO A 583 -16.58 -2.46 -14.91
CA PRO A 583 -16.11 -1.63 -16.02
C PRO A 583 -15.17 -0.53 -15.58
N ARG A 584 -14.12 -0.28 -16.34
CA ARG A 584 -13.18 0.80 -16.08
C ARG A 584 -13.66 2.07 -16.74
N VAL A 585 -14.43 2.83 -15.98
CA VAL A 585 -15.15 4.03 -16.43
C VAL A 585 -14.67 5.26 -15.64
N LEU A 586 -15.03 6.42 -16.14
CA LEU A 586 -15.00 7.68 -15.42
C LEU A 586 -16.33 7.86 -14.69
N ASP A 587 -16.36 7.64 -13.38
CA ASP A 587 -17.51 8.05 -12.56
C ASP A 587 -17.54 9.58 -12.44
N ILE A 588 -18.66 10.19 -12.80
CA ILE A 588 -18.91 11.61 -12.68
C ILE A 588 -20.35 11.86 -12.22
N HIS A 589 -20.54 12.86 -11.35
CA HIS A 589 -21.88 13.23 -10.90
C HIS A 589 -22.71 13.75 -12.09
N PRO A 590 -24.00 13.36 -12.23
CA PRO A 590 -24.84 13.77 -13.38
C PRO A 590 -24.90 15.28 -13.63
N GLU A 591 -24.91 16.12 -12.58
CA GLU A 591 -24.89 17.57 -12.72
C GLU A 591 -23.53 18.10 -13.24
N ASP A 592 -22.41 17.50 -12.82
CA ASP A 592 -21.08 17.85 -13.33
C ASP A 592 -20.89 17.42 -14.80
N ALA A 593 -21.51 16.30 -15.18
CA ALA A 593 -21.55 15.83 -16.56
C ALA A 593 -22.40 16.75 -17.44
N ALA A 594 -23.59 17.13 -16.97
CA ALA A 594 -24.53 17.95 -17.73
C ALA A 594 -23.96 19.32 -18.14
N VAL A 595 -23.22 20.00 -17.24
CA VAL A 595 -22.56 21.30 -17.56
C VAL A 595 -21.44 21.14 -18.60
N ARG A 596 -20.97 19.92 -18.86
CA ARG A 596 -19.93 19.55 -19.84
C ARG A 596 -20.50 18.94 -21.11
N GLY A 597 -21.82 18.73 -21.17
CA GLY A 597 -22.48 18.08 -22.30
C GLY A 597 -22.13 16.61 -22.45
N LEU A 598 -21.76 15.93 -21.36
CA LEU A 598 -21.41 14.51 -21.32
C LEU A 598 -22.63 13.64 -21.05
N ALA A 599 -22.76 12.54 -21.78
CA ALA A 599 -23.79 11.53 -21.60
C ALA A 599 -23.18 10.19 -21.16
N GLU A 600 -24.03 9.29 -20.62
CA GLU A 600 -23.65 7.92 -20.28
C GLU A 600 -23.02 7.20 -21.48
N GLY A 601 -21.83 6.61 -21.28
CA GLY A 601 -21.12 5.86 -22.31
C GLY A 601 -20.27 6.70 -23.29
N ASP A 602 -20.34 8.04 -23.26
CA ASP A 602 -19.43 8.87 -24.05
C ASP A 602 -17.98 8.58 -23.64
N VAL A 603 -17.06 8.64 -24.59
CA VAL A 603 -15.62 8.62 -24.26
C VAL A 603 -15.20 10.04 -23.92
N ALA A 604 -14.85 10.28 -22.65
CA ALA A 604 -14.42 11.58 -22.19
C ALA A 604 -12.89 11.66 -22.02
N ARG A 605 -12.34 12.82 -22.29
CA ARG A 605 -10.96 13.17 -22.00
C ARG A 605 -10.88 13.77 -20.58
N ILE A 606 -10.02 13.19 -19.75
CA ILE A 606 -9.68 13.66 -18.40
C ILE A 606 -8.30 14.31 -18.51
N TRP A 607 -8.17 15.59 -18.19
CA TRP A 607 -6.90 16.28 -18.47
C TRP A 607 -6.56 17.39 -17.49
N ASN A 608 -5.26 17.70 -17.45
CA ASN A 608 -4.67 18.87 -16.79
C ASN A 608 -3.33 19.24 -17.48
N ALA A 609 -2.56 20.15 -16.88
CA ALA A 609 -1.26 20.57 -17.42
C ALA A 609 -0.23 19.43 -17.59
N ARG A 610 -0.38 18.31 -16.90
CA ARG A 610 0.53 17.15 -16.96
C ARG A 610 0.25 16.23 -18.14
N GLY A 611 -1.00 16.11 -18.53
CA GLY A 611 -1.39 15.21 -19.62
C GLY A 611 -2.88 14.99 -19.72
N SER A 612 -3.25 13.91 -20.43
CA SER A 612 -4.64 13.49 -20.57
C SER A 612 -4.76 11.96 -20.59
N ALA A 613 -5.90 11.49 -20.10
CA ALA A 613 -6.36 10.11 -20.18
C ALA A 613 -7.78 10.10 -20.75
N GLU A 614 -8.22 8.97 -21.30
CA GLU A 614 -9.56 8.79 -21.82
C GLU A 614 -10.25 7.63 -21.09
N ALA A 615 -11.54 7.77 -20.81
CA ALA A 615 -12.36 6.71 -20.25
C ALA A 615 -13.83 6.89 -20.65
N PRO A 616 -14.62 5.79 -20.74
CA PRO A 616 -16.06 5.87 -20.90
C PRO A 616 -16.72 6.55 -19.68
N VAL A 617 -17.66 7.43 -19.90
CA VAL A 617 -18.42 8.12 -18.85
C VAL A 617 -19.43 7.18 -18.21
N HIS A 618 -19.47 7.20 -16.89
CA HIS A 618 -20.56 6.62 -16.09
C HIS A 618 -21.19 7.71 -15.20
N LEU A 619 -22.46 7.97 -15.40
CA LEU A 619 -23.22 8.95 -14.63
C LEU A 619 -23.55 8.37 -13.24
N ASN A 620 -22.76 8.71 -12.25
CA ASN A 620 -22.85 8.16 -10.90
C ASN A 620 -23.39 9.21 -9.89
N PRO A 621 -24.66 9.16 -9.48
CA PRO A 621 -25.19 10.07 -8.47
C PRO A 621 -24.63 9.83 -7.06
N GLY A 622 -23.95 8.70 -6.84
CA GLY A 622 -23.33 8.34 -5.57
C GLY A 622 -21.92 8.94 -5.37
N ILE A 623 -21.38 9.67 -6.36
CA ILE A 623 -20.14 10.41 -6.17
C ILE A 623 -20.45 11.86 -5.81
N ARG A 624 -19.64 12.46 -4.91
CA ARG A 624 -19.79 13.86 -4.54
C ARG A 624 -19.59 14.77 -5.76
N LYS A 625 -20.43 15.84 -5.89
CA LYS A 625 -20.21 16.89 -6.90
C LYS A 625 -18.82 17.52 -6.75
N GLY A 626 -18.20 17.80 -7.89
CA GLY A 626 -16.82 18.30 -7.97
C GLY A 626 -15.75 17.23 -7.81
N VAL A 627 -16.15 15.95 -7.73
CA VAL A 627 -15.25 14.79 -7.64
C VAL A 627 -15.50 13.86 -8.82
N VAL A 628 -14.44 13.35 -9.41
CA VAL A 628 -14.49 12.28 -10.41
C VAL A 628 -13.61 11.12 -9.99
N HIS A 629 -13.92 9.93 -10.47
CA HIS A 629 -13.21 8.73 -10.09
C HIS A 629 -12.91 7.84 -11.31
N VAL A 630 -11.70 7.29 -11.34
CA VAL A 630 -11.28 6.24 -12.28
C VAL A 630 -10.52 5.18 -11.50
N LEU A 631 -10.82 3.90 -11.74
CA LEU A 631 -10.08 2.80 -11.11
C LEU A 631 -8.60 2.82 -11.53
N GLU A 632 -7.69 2.67 -10.58
CA GLU A 632 -6.25 2.57 -10.84
C GLU A 632 -5.85 1.20 -11.42
N GLY A 633 -4.58 1.04 -11.77
CA GLY A 633 -3.99 -0.27 -12.06
C GLY A 633 -4.15 -0.73 -13.50
N ARG A 634 -3.57 0.04 -14.43
CA ARG A 634 -3.47 -0.36 -15.84
C ARG A 634 -2.75 -1.71 -15.98
N CYS A 635 -3.36 -2.65 -16.68
CA CYS A 635 -2.83 -3.99 -16.93
C CYS A 635 -2.94 -4.41 -18.40
N VAL A 636 -3.98 -3.98 -19.09
CA VAL A 636 -4.25 -4.30 -20.49
C VAL A 636 -4.30 -3.03 -21.35
N PRO A 637 -4.14 -3.14 -22.68
CA PRO A 637 -4.06 -1.96 -23.57
C PRO A 637 -5.24 -0.99 -23.44
N ASP A 638 -6.44 -1.51 -23.19
CA ASP A 638 -7.69 -0.73 -23.13
C ASP A 638 -7.92 -0.04 -21.78
N ASP A 639 -7.11 -0.36 -20.75
CA ASP A 639 -7.23 0.32 -19.44
C ASP A 639 -6.80 1.80 -19.57
N PRO A 640 -7.50 2.75 -18.91
CA PRO A 640 -7.15 4.16 -18.91
C PRO A 640 -5.74 4.44 -18.39
N TRP A 641 -5.03 5.38 -19.01
CA TRP A 641 -3.71 5.85 -18.57
C TRP A 641 -3.82 6.95 -17.50
N VAL A 642 -4.57 6.70 -16.43
CA VAL A 642 -4.91 7.72 -15.41
C VAL A 642 -3.69 8.39 -14.78
N ASN A 643 -2.56 7.69 -14.65
CA ASN A 643 -1.32 8.25 -14.09
C ASN A 643 -0.59 9.24 -15.04
N LEU A 644 -1.12 9.50 -16.24
CA LEU A 644 -0.67 10.61 -17.07
C LEU A 644 -1.03 11.98 -16.47
N VAL A 645 -2.05 12.05 -15.62
CA VAL A 645 -2.54 13.32 -15.03
C VAL A 645 -2.20 13.45 -13.55
N THR A 646 -1.77 12.38 -12.85
CA THR A 646 -1.46 12.42 -11.42
C THR A 646 -0.14 13.12 -11.10
N SER A 647 -0.04 13.68 -9.89
CA SER A 647 1.11 14.45 -9.40
C SER A 647 2.20 13.54 -8.81
N ASP A 648 3.47 13.89 -9.02
CA ASP A 648 4.64 13.28 -8.37
C ASP A 648 5.02 13.98 -7.04
N GLY A 649 4.10 14.75 -6.47
CA GLY A 649 4.24 15.34 -5.15
C GLY A 649 4.44 14.29 -4.06
N VAL A 650 4.87 14.75 -2.89
CA VAL A 650 5.07 13.92 -1.70
C VAL A 650 4.28 14.47 -0.52
N THR A 651 3.92 13.59 0.38
CA THR A 651 3.27 13.95 1.65
C THR A 651 4.24 14.72 2.55
N ASP A 652 3.71 15.50 3.48
CA ASP A 652 4.42 16.30 4.49
C ASP A 652 5.30 15.46 5.42
N MET A 653 5.01 14.16 5.57
CA MET A 653 5.85 13.19 6.29
C MET A 653 5.80 11.82 5.61
N GLY A 654 6.83 10.99 5.81
CA GLY A 654 6.90 9.63 5.29
C GLY A 654 7.18 9.51 3.78
N PHE A 655 7.20 10.62 3.01
CA PHE A 655 7.40 10.61 1.55
C PHE A 655 6.40 9.76 0.77
N GLY A 656 5.12 9.81 1.14
CA GLY A 656 4.03 9.14 0.44
C GLY A 656 3.64 9.84 -0.87
N ALA A 657 2.98 9.10 -1.77
CA ALA A 657 2.47 9.67 -3.02
C ALA A 657 1.12 10.36 -2.84
N VAL A 658 0.93 11.51 -3.50
CA VAL A 658 -0.25 12.38 -3.36
C VAL A 658 -1.26 12.18 -4.50
N PHE A 659 -1.63 10.94 -4.79
CA PHE A 659 -2.46 10.60 -5.95
C PHE A 659 -3.82 11.30 -6.01
N TYR A 660 -4.42 11.66 -4.86
CA TYR A 660 -5.75 12.29 -4.80
C TYR A 660 -5.66 13.81 -4.76
N GLU A 661 -4.46 14.38 -4.66
CA GLU A 661 -4.21 15.78 -4.89
C GLU A 661 -3.96 15.99 -6.39
N CYS A 662 -5.05 15.89 -7.16
CA CYS A 662 -5.03 15.92 -8.61
C CYS A 662 -6.27 16.63 -9.14
N ARG A 663 -6.11 17.88 -9.57
CA ARG A 663 -7.17 18.65 -10.23
C ARG A 663 -7.20 18.36 -11.71
N VAL A 664 -8.40 18.18 -12.26
CA VAL A 664 -8.62 17.88 -13.69
C VAL A 664 -9.84 18.63 -14.24
N GLU A 665 -9.86 18.77 -15.56
CA GLU A 665 -11.07 19.05 -16.33
C GLU A 665 -11.44 17.80 -17.15
N VAL A 666 -12.71 17.68 -17.49
CA VAL A 666 -13.27 16.60 -18.29
C VAL A 666 -14.11 17.19 -19.42
N ASP A 667 -13.82 16.78 -20.64
CA ASP A 667 -14.55 17.20 -21.86
C ASP A 667 -14.65 16.06 -22.87
N LEU A 668 -15.36 16.30 -23.97
CA LEU A 668 -15.30 15.42 -25.14
C LEU A 668 -13.95 15.62 -25.84
N PRO A 669 -13.30 14.56 -26.40
CA PRO A 669 -12.00 14.61 -27.07
C PRO A 669 -11.96 15.54 -28.27
#